data_e42b2dec192a1de1db38086b72afe006
#
_entry.id   e42b2dec192a1de1db38086b72afe006
#
_cell.length_a   1.000
_cell.length_b   1.000
_cell.length_c   1.000
_cell.angle_alpha   90.00
_cell.angle_beta   90.00
_cell.angle_gamma   90.00
#
_symmetry.space_group_name_H-M   'P 1'
#
loop_
_entity.id
_entity.type
_entity.pdbx_description
1 polymer ?
#
loop_
_entity_poly.entity_id
_entity_poly.type
_entity_poly.pdbx_seq_one_letter_code
_entity_poly.pdbx_strand_id
1 'polypeptide(L)'
;MCIRDRLSRSPDADLALRTLTRLYAEVGAEEWSEIDAAIRADKGFRGRLFAVIGSSDALADHLVAEPASWRLLLDDELPDRDEIDRLMLESVDAIAEPGELEKGNRIHRAGLTGPKAVVALRLAYRNLMLRLAAHDVASTVEDEPVMWFPEVGAYLADMADAALTAALAVAYREVCGDKPIPVRLAVIAMGKCGARELNYVSDVDIIFVSEPADGVAARIAGEMMRVGSLAFFEVDAALRPEGKAGALTRTLESHVAYYKRWAKTWEFQALLKARAMTGDMQLADDYIAAVKPMVWQAAEREDFVPEVQAMRRRVESLVPEDLRARNLKLGSGSLRDVEFAVQLLQMVHGRIDESLRVMPTVDALAALTAGGYVGRDDGANLGASYQFLRLLEHRLQLQRLSRTHLLPEFDDDEGMRWLARAAHIRREGELDATGVLREQIRHQSLRVRRLHEKLFYRPLLEAATRFNTQELTLSDSSAERRLAALGYAKPDRAMNHIRALSNAPGRRGQIQLLILPQLLETISRTPDPDAGLLNYRRLCDVMEDADWFLRLLRDDGVVAQRLMKVLGTSEYIANMLMRSPEVIHQYSDGPDGPKLCDVRPEDVAKGLIASTVRQQDLKRAVAAARSHRRAELVRIASADVLGLMDVPQVCRALSSVWAAVLNAALTVVINASEAERGEPAPARIAVIGMGRLGGGELGYGSDADVLFVCQPNPDVDEAAAVRWSQTIAENVRTMLGSPSDDPPLEVDTGLRPEGRNGKVVRTLTAYAAYYDQWAQPWEIQALLRAHQVAGDENLGIDFLHMADRIRYPAGGVSAEAVKEIRRIKARVDAERLPRGADPATHTKLGRGGLADIEWTVQLLQLRYAHRFRSLHNTSTLESLDAIGAAELLGENDVALLKDAWITATKARNALVLVRGKPIDQLPGPGRQLRQIAYAAGWPQDQAAEFLEHYLRVTRRAKAVVLKVFGA
;
A
#
# COMPACT_ATOMS: atom_id res chain seq x y z
N MET A 1 -46.06 -3.88 1.81
CA MET A 1 -44.92 -3.09 1.32
C MET A 1 -45.08 -2.88 -0.16
N CYS A 2 -44.86 -1.68 -0.67
CA CYS A 2 -45.16 -1.36 -2.07
C CYS A 2 -44.10 -1.99 -3.00
N ILE A 3 -44.52 -2.58 -4.13
CA ILE A 3 -43.63 -3.11 -5.17
C ILE A 3 -42.57 -2.07 -5.57
N ARG A 4 -42.97 -0.79 -5.65
CA ARG A 4 -42.08 0.36 -5.92
C ARG A 4 -40.94 0.47 -4.90
N ASP A 5 -41.21 0.22 -3.61
CA ASP A 5 -40.19 0.25 -2.55
C ASP A 5 -39.17 -0.88 -2.72
N ARG A 6 -39.61 -2.06 -3.13
CA ARG A 6 -38.70 -3.18 -3.41
C ARG A 6 -37.84 -2.94 -4.65
N LEU A 7 -38.43 -2.44 -5.74
CA LEU A 7 -37.69 -2.12 -6.95
C LEU A 7 -36.61 -1.04 -6.70
N SER A 8 -36.88 -0.05 -5.83
CA SER A 8 -35.91 0.99 -5.48
C SER A 8 -34.69 0.48 -4.70
N ARG A 9 -34.76 -0.75 -4.16
CA ARG A 9 -33.63 -1.38 -3.46
C ARG A 9 -32.65 -2.09 -4.40
N SER A 10 -33.06 -2.38 -5.65
CA SER A 10 -32.15 -2.98 -6.62
C SER A 10 -30.92 -2.08 -6.84
N PRO A 11 -29.76 -2.64 -7.20
CA PRO A 11 -28.53 -1.85 -7.39
C PRO A 11 -28.69 -0.68 -8.37
N ASP A 12 -29.39 -0.92 -9.50
CA ASP A 12 -29.83 0.09 -10.46
C ASP A 12 -31.35 -0.04 -10.67
N ALA A 13 -32.10 0.83 -9.99
CA ALA A 13 -33.57 0.84 -10.07
C ALA A 13 -34.09 1.31 -11.44
N ASP A 14 -33.36 2.18 -12.13
CA ASP A 14 -33.73 2.69 -13.44
C ASP A 14 -33.53 1.60 -14.51
N LEU A 15 -32.45 0.85 -14.44
CA LEU A 15 -32.23 -0.33 -15.29
C LEU A 15 -33.34 -1.37 -15.08
N ALA A 16 -33.66 -1.68 -13.83
CA ALA A 16 -34.71 -2.63 -13.50
C ALA A 16 -36.08 -2.20 -14.04
N LEU A 17 -36.43 -0.92 -13.93
CA LEU A 17 -37.69 -0.37 -14.46
C LEU A 17 -37.71 -0.41 -15.99
N ARG A 18 -36.61 0.01 -16.64
CA ARG A 18 -36.50 -0.06 -18.12
C ARG A 18 -36.64 -1.51 -18.63
N THR A 19 -36.02 -2.44 -17.93
CA THR A 19 -36.08 -3.87 -18.30
C THR A 19 -37.48 -4.44 -18.15
N LEU A 20 -38.20 -4.12 -17.07
CA LEU A 20 -39.62 -4.53 -16.93
C LEU A 20 -40.49 -3.95 -18.04
N THR A 21 -40.24 -2.70 -18.45
CA THR A 21 -40.99 -2.05 -19.54
C THR A 21 -40.71 -2.76 -20.88
N ARG A 22 -39.44 -3.11 -21.15
CA ARG A 22 -39.05 -3.86 -22.35
C ARG A 22 -39.64 -5.28 -22.34
N LEU A 23 -39.58 -5.98 -21.21
CA LEU A 23 -40.13 -7.30 -21.04
C LEU A 23 -41.68 -7.29 -21.28
N TYR A 24 -42.38 -6.28 -20.74
CA TYR A 24 -43.80 -6.11 -21.01
C TYR A 24 -44.12 -5.98 -22.50
N ALA A 25 -43.29 -5.22 -23.23
CA ALA A 25 -43.48 -5.01 -24.66
C ALA A 25 -43.28 -6.32 -25.47
N GLU A 26 -42.35 -7.19 -25.06
CA GLU A 26 -42.03 -8.45 -25.76
C GLU A 26 -43.03 -9.56 -25.44
N VAL A 27 -43.44 -9.74 -24.18
CA VAL A 27 -44.34 -10.86 -23.81
C VAL A 27 -45.81 -10.62 -24.15
N GLY A 28 -46.22 -9.38 -24.29
CA GLY A 28 -47.63 -9.00 -24.48
C GLY A 28 -48.49 -9.08 -23.22
N ALA A 29 -49.77 -8.69 -23.35
CA ALA A 29 -50.62 -8.44 -22.19
C ALA A 29 -51.02 -9.73 -21.42
N GLU A 30 -51.18 -10.85 -22.08
CA GLU A 30 -51.61 -12.12 -21.48
C GLU A 30 -50.52 -12.72 -20.60
N GLU A 31 -49.33 -12.92 -21.13
CA GLU A 31 -48.18 -13.46 -20.38
C GLU A 31 -47.70 -12.46 -19.29
N TRP A 32 -47.78 -11.14 -19.56
CA TRP A 32 -47.49 -10.14 -18.52
C TRP A 32 -48.43 -10.25 -17.33
N SER A 33 -49.70 -10.63 -17.53
CA SER A 33 -50.62 -10.85 -16.42
C SER A 33 -50.15 -11.97 -15.46
N GLU A 34 -49.53 -13.03 -16.02
CA GLU A 34 -48.91 -14.09 -15.22
C GLU A 34 -47.71 -13.58 -14.44
N ILE A 35 -46.83 -12.82 -15.10
CA ILE A 35 -45.64 -12.22 -14.46
C ILE A 35 -46.07 -11.25 -13.35
N ASP A 36 -47.03 -10.34 -13.59
CA ASP A 36 -47.53 -9.41 -12.58
C ASP A 36 -48.18 -10.15 -11.39
N ALA A 37 -48.93 -11.21 -11.65
CA ALA A 37 -49.50 -12.04 -10.60
C ALA A 37 -48.40 -12.71 -9.75
N ALA A 38 -47.38 -13.27 -10.40
CA ALA A 38 -46.24 -13.87 -9.71
C ALA A 38 -45.44 -12.81 -8.88
N ILE A 39 -45.18 -11.63 -9.43
CA ILE A 39 -44.53 -10.51 -8.70
C ILE A 39 -45.30 -10.15 -7.43
N ARG A 40 -46.66 -10.19 -7.48
CA ARG A 40 -47.51 -9.85 -6.34
C ARG A 40 -47.58 -10.96 -5.31
N ALA A 41 -47.67 -12.20 -5.75
CA ALA A 41 -47.92 -13.35 -4.88
C ALA A 41 -46.65 -13.95 -4.29
N ASP A 42 -45.56 -14.01 -5.05
CA ASP A 42 -44.32 -14.67 -4.68
C ASP A 42 -43.23 -13.67 -4.33
N LYS A 43 -42.84 -13.65 -3.04
CA LYS A 43 -41.79 -12.75 -2.51
C LYS A 43 -40.41 -13.16 -3.03
N GLY A 44 -40.11 -14.46 -3.12
CA GLY A 44 -38.85 -15.00 -3.58
C GLY A 44 -38.61 -14.66 -5.05
N PHE A 45 -39.60 -14.98 -5.90
CA PHE A 45 -39.56 -14.61 -7.33
C PHE A 45 -39.35 -13.10 -7.54
N ARG A 46 -40.14 -12.28 -6.85
CA ARG A 46 -40.00 -10.83 -6.94
C ARG A 46 -38.61 -10.36 -6.57
N GLY A 47 -38.04 -10.90 -5.48
CA GLY A 47 -36.68 -10.58 -5.03
C GLY A 47 -35.65 -10.94 -6.09
N ARG A 48 -35.67 -12.19 -6.59
CA ARG A 48 -34.76 -12.68 -7.62
C ARG A 48 -34.86 -11.89 -8.93
N LEU A 49 -36.11 -11.66 -9.41
CA LEU A 49 -36.33 -10.89 -10.63
C LEU A 49 -35.77 -9.45 -10.50
N PHE A 50 -36.19 -8.68 -9.48
CA PHE A 50 -35.79 -7.27 -9.35
C PHE A 50 -34.30 -7.12 -9.06
N ALA A 51 -33.71 -8.07 -8.33
CA ALA A 51 -32.29 -8.05 -8.05
C ALA A 51 -31.45 -8.29 -9.31
N VAL A 52 -31.77 -9.33 -10.10
CA VAL A 52 -30.97 -9.68 -11.28
C VAL A 52 -31.06 -8.63 -12.38
N ILE A 53 -32.29 -8.13 -12.68
CA ILE A 53 -32.47 -7.11 -13.73
C ILE A 53 -31.97 -5.70 -13.32
N GLY A 54 -31.73 -5.45 -12.03
CA GLY A 54 -31.12 -4.23 -11.54
C GLY A 54 -29.61 -4.38 -11.23
N SER A 55 -29.06 -5.60 -11.37
CA SER A 55 -27.64 -5.87 -11.14
C SER A 55 -26.84 -6.11 -12.42
N SER A 56 -27.50 -6.60 -13.49
CA SER A 56 -26.81 -7.03 -14.71
C SER A 56 -27.52 -6.57 -15.97
N ASP A 57 -26.87 -5.67 -16.73
CA ASP A 57 -27.34 -5.27 -18.06
C ASP A 57 -27.47 -6.47 -19.00
N ALA A 58 -26.47 -7.35 -19.00
CA ALA A 58 -26.40 -8.47 -19.91
C ALA A 58 -27.47 -9.56 -19.64
N LEU A 59 -27.79 -9.81 -18.36
CA LEU A 59 -28.85 -10.77 -17.99
C LEU A 59 -30.24 -10.15 -18.15
N ALA A 60 -30.38 -8.83 -17.94
CA ALA A 60 -31.58 -8.08 -18.27
C ALA A 60 -31.90 -8.15 -19.79
N ASP A 61 -30.88 -7.95 -20.62
CA ASP A 61 -31.01 -8.10 -22.09
C ASP A 61 -31.32 -9.52 -22.51
N HIS A 62 -30.74 -10.54 -21.86
CA HIS A 62 -31.04 -11.94 -22.10
C HIS A 62 -32.51 -12.27 -21.79
N LEU A 63 -33.02 -11.80 -20.64
CA LEU A 63 -34.40 -12.02 -20.22
C LEU A 63 -35.40 -11.36 -21.17
N VAL A 64 -35.07 -10.20 -21.78
CA VAL A 64 -35.90 -9.56 -22.79
C VAL A 64 -35.82 -10.29 -24.11
N ALA A 65 -34.65 -10.78 -24.52
CA ALA A 65 -34.47 -11.53 -25.79
C ALA A 65 -35.10 -12.95 -25.75
N GLU A 66 -35.08 -13.55 -24.55
CA GLU A 66 -35.62 -14.90 -24.31
C GLU A 66 -36.68 -14.85 -23.19
N PRO A 67 -37.85 -14.23 -23.42
CA PRO A 67 -38.80 -13.92 -22.37
C PRO A 67 -39.27 -15.16 -21.57
N ALA A 68 -39.44 -16.31 -22.20
CA ALA A 68 -39.83 -17.53 -21.53
C ALA A 68 -38.92 -17.90 -20.32
N SER A 69 -37.68 -17.38 -20.30
CA SER A 69 -36.71 -17.63 -19.22
C SER A 69 -37.14 -17.03 -17.87
N TRP A 70 -38.16 -16.13 -17.83
CA TRP A 70 -38.66 -15.62 -16.56
C TRP A 70 -39.19 -16.73 -15.65
N ARG A 71 -39.72 -17.83 -16.23
CA ARG A 71 -40.24 -18.98 -15.48
C ARG A 71 -39.16 -19.70 -14.67
N LEU A 72 -37.89 -19.62 -15.12
CA LEU A 72 -36.75 -20.19 -14.40
C LEU A 72 -36.49 -19.48 -13.05
N LEU A 73 -36.98 -18.25 -12.88
CA LEU A 73 -36.85 -17.48 -11.64
C LEU A 73 -37.96 -17.82 -10.62
N LEU A 74 -38.95 -18.64 -10.97
CA LEU A 74 -39.96 -19.14 -10.02
C LEU A 74 -39.38 -20.18 -9.07
N ASP A 75 -38.36 -20.93 -9.53
CA ASP A 75 -37.77 -22.01 -8.75
C ASP A 75 -37.03 -21.41 -7.53
N ASP A 76 -37.32 -21.91 -6.33
CA ASP A 76 -36.69 -21.49 -5.08
C ASP A 76 -35.33 -22.14 -4.83
N GLU A 77 -35.01 -23.20 -5.58
CA GLU A 77 -33.77 -23.96 -5.47
C GLU A 77 -32.97 -23.90 -6.78
N LEU A 78 -31.66 -23.90 -6.65
CA LEU A 78 -30.75 -24.02 -7.79
C LEU A 78 -30.65 -25.51 -8.21
N PRO A 79 -30.51 -25.81 -9.52
CA PRO A 79 -30.25 -27.18 -9.96
C PRO A 79 -28.95 -27.71 -9.34
N ASP A 80 -28.99 -28.97 -8.93
CA ASP A 80 -27.79 -29.66 -8.48
C ASP A 80 -26.83 -29.99 -9.65
N ARG A 81 -25.67 -30.55 -9.34
CA ARG A 81 -24.65 -30.87 -10.35
C ARG A 81 -25.17 -31.83 -11.45
N ASP A 82 -25.92 -32.86 -11.07
CA ASP A 82 -26.42 -33.87 -12.01
C ASP A 82 -27.48 -33.23 -12.94
N GLU A 83 -28.30 -32.35 -12.39
CA GLU A 83 -29.28 -31.60 -13.16
C GLU A 83 -28.62 -30.57 -14.11
N ILE A 84 -27.57 -29.90 -13.68
CA ILE A 84 -26.76 -28.98 -14.53
C ILE A 84 -26.19 -29.78 -15.72
N ASP A 85 -25.58 -30.94 -15.46
CA ASP A 85 -25.04 -31.84 -16.51
C ASP A 85 -26.12 -32.25 -17.48
N ARG A 86 -27.26 -32.69 -16.97
CA ARG A 86 -28.42 -33.11 -17.79
C ARG A 86 -28.90 -31.96 -18.69
N LEU A 87 -29.13 -30.77 -18.15
CA LEU A 87 -29.63 -29.63 -18.91
C LEU A 87 -28.67 -29.22 -20.05
N MET A 88 -27.36 -29.25 -19.79
CA MET A 88 -26.36 -28.94 -20.80
C MET A 88 -26.27 -29.98 -21.88
N LEU A 89 -26.33 -31.28 -21.56
CA LEU A 89 -26.27 -32.38 -22.51
C LEU A 89 -27.58 -32.48 -23.35
N GLU A 90 -28.74 -32.32 -22.74
CA GLU A 90 -30.02 -32.27 -23.42
C GLU A 90 -30.11 -31.14 -24.44
N SER A 91 -29.49 -29.98 -24.17
CA SER A 91 -29.50 -28.83 -25.07
C SER A 91 -28.93 -29.14 -26.47
N VAL A 92 -28.08 -30.16 -26.60
CA VAL A 92 -27.47 -30.59 -27.86
C VAL A 92 -27.86 -32.01 -28.24
N ASP A 93 -28.93 -32.54 -27.67
CA ASP A 93 -29.40 -33.91 -27.87
C ASP A 93 -28.27 -34.95 -27.65
N ALA A 94 -27.46 -34.79 -26.66
CA ALA A 94 -26.29 -35.62 -26.40
C ALA A 94 -26.70 -36.95 -25.74
N ILE A 95 -26.14 -38.05 -26.26
CA ILE A 95 -26.34 -39.39 -25.75
C ILE A 95 -25.02 -39.97 -25.29
N ALA A 96 -24.98 -40.62 -24.14
CA ALA A 96 -23.81 -41.31 -23.64
C ALA A 96 -23.31 -42.38 -24.60
N GLU A 97 -22.00 -42.50 -24.79
CA GLU A 97 -21.41 -43.60 -25.54
C GLU A 97 -21.63 -44.93 -24.82
N PRO A 98 -21.95 -46.02 -25.56
CA PRO A 98 -22.28 -47.30 -24.96
C PRO A 98 -21.21 -47.84 -24.02
N GLY A 99 -21.58 -48.16 -22.78
CA GLY A 99 -20.71 -48.72 -21.76
C GLY A 99 -19.74 -47.73 -21.09
N GLU A 100 -19.71 -46.47 -21.46
CA GLU A 100 -18.79 -45.47 -20.87
C GLU A 100 -19.29 -44.96 -19.50
N LEU A 101 -20.59 -44.78 -19.33
CA LEU A 101 -21.15 -44.41 -18.02
C LEU A 101 -20.91 -45.47 -16.94
N GLU A 102 -20.99 -46.76 -17.33
CA GLU A 102 -20.73 -47.87 -16.39
C GLU A 102 -19.25 -47.87 -15.91
N LYS A 103 -18.35 -47.35 -16.72
CA LYS A 103 -16.94 -47.13 -16.36
C LYS A 103 -16.71 -45.83 -15.55
N GLY A 104 -17.76 -45.05 -15.34
CA GLY A 104 -17.67 -43.74 -14.70
C GLY A 104 -17.15 -42.62 -15.62
N ASN A 105 -17.06 -42.87 -16.94
CA ASN A 105 -16.58 -41.87 -17.89
C ASN A 105 -17.70 -40.90 -18.29
N ARG A 106 -17.29 -39.66 -18.63
CA ARG A 106 -18.18 -38.59 -19.11
C ARG A 106 -18.03 -38.41 -20.62
N ILE A 107 -18.32 -39.48 -21.38
CA ILE A 107 -18.17 -39.51 -22.85
C ILE A 107 -19.54 -39.58 -23.47
N HIS A 108 -19.92 -38.54 -24.20
CA HIS A 108 -21.22 -38.39 -24.86
C HIS A 108 -21.00 -38.00 -26.31
N ARG A 109 -22.02 -38.20 -27.11
CA ARG A 109 -22.07 -37.78 -28.50
C ARG A 109 -23.30 -36.93 -28.77
N ALA A 110 -23.10 -35.71 -29.27
CA ALA A 110 -24.19 -34.77 -29.52
C ALA A 110 -25.02 -35.17 -30.75
N GLY A 111 -26.29 -34.86 -30.71
CA GLY A 111 -27.18 -34.89 -31.88
C GLY A 111 -27.04 -33.66 -32.76
N LEU A 112 -26.81 -32.49 -32.15
CA LEU A 112 -26.59 -31.23 -32.84
C LEU A 112 -25.10 -30.98 -33.09
N THR A 113 -24.80 -30.23 -34.19
CA THR A 113 -23.43 -29.81 -34.56
C THR A 113 -23.42 -28.39 -35.12
N GLY A 114 -22.24 -27.83 -35.32
CA GLY A 114 -22.02 -26.54 -35.95
C GLY A 114 -22.69 -25.37 -35.22
N PRO A 115 -23.14 -24.34 -35.96
CA PRO A 115 -23.74 -23.14 -35.38
C PRO A 115 -24.99 -23.42 -34.53
N LYS A 116 -25.79 -24.45 -34.89
CA LYS A 116 -26.98 -24.82 -34.12
C LYS A 116 -26.62 -25.32 -32.72
N ALA A 117 -25.61 -26.18 -32.62
CA ALA A 117 -25.11 -26.63 -31.32
C ALA A 117 -24.59 -25.44 -30.47
N VAL A 118 -23.79 -24.54 -31.05
CA VAL A 118 -23.25 -23.36 -30.34
C VAL A 118 -24.38 -22.47 -29.81
N VAL A 119 -25.43 -22.23 -30.58
CA VAL A 119 -26.60 -21.44 -30.15
C VAL A 119 -27.33 -22.11 -29.00
N ALA A 120 -27.62 -23.40 -29.11
CA ALA A 120 -28.33 -24.16 -28.10
C ALA A 120 -27.55 -24.22 -26.77
N LEU A 121 -26.25 -24.50 -26.85
CA LEU A 121 -25.35 -24.51 -25.71
C LEU A 121 -25.27 -23.13 -25.02
N ARG A 122 -25.18 -22.05 -25.80
CA ARG A 122 -25.13 -20.67 -25.27
C ARG A 122 -26.40 -20.32 -24.51
N LEU A 123 -27.57 -20.71 -25.07
CA LEU A 123 -28.86 -20.45 -24.44
C LEU A 123 -28.99 -21.20 -23.11
N ALA A 124 -28.69 -22.51 -23.11
CA ALA A 124 -28.73 -23.33 -21.90
C ALA A 124 -27.79 -22.76 -20.81
N TYR A 125 -26.56 -22.43 -21.17
CA TYR A 125 -25.58 -21.84 -20.24
C TYR A 125 -26.05 -20.49 -19.69
N ARG A 126 -26.61 -19.62 -20.53
CA ARG A 126 -27.15 -18.32 -20.11
C ARG A 126 -28.34 -18.47 -19.16
N ASN A 127 -29.17 -19.44 -19.36
CA ASN A 127 -30.30 -19.75 -18.48
C ASN A 127 -29.82 -20.21 -17.10
N LEU A 128 -28.83 -21.09 -17.03
CA LEU A 128 -28.18 -21.47 -15.76
C LEU A 128 -27.52 -20.26 -15.06
N MET A 129 -26.85 -19.39 -15.83
CA MET A 129 -26.24 -18.15 -15.33
C MET A 129 -27.30 -17.21 -14.76
N LEU A 130 -28.44 -17.06 -15.43
CA LEU A 130 -29.56 -16.24 -14.97
C LEU A 130 -30.11 -16.74 -13.62
N ARG A 131 -30.33 -18.07 -13.48
CA ARG A 131 -30.78 -18.70 -12.23
C ARG A 131 -29.78 -18.41 -11.08
N LEU A 132 -28.51 -18.75 -11.30
CA LEU A 132 -27.47 -18.53 -10.29
C LEU A 132 -27.38 -17.05 -9.87
N ALA A 133 -27.28 -16.14 -10.85
CA ALA A 133 -27.16 -14.72 -10.56
C ALA A 133 -28.38 -14.18 -9.81
N ALA A 134 -29.57 -14.60 -10.15
CA ALA A 134 -30.80 -14.19 -9.48
C ALA A 134 -30.79 -14.58 -7.98
N HIS A 135 -30.34 -15.78 -7.66
CA HIS A 135 -30.18 -16.24 -6.28
C HIS A 135 -29.06 -15.53 -5.55
N ASP A 136 -27.90 -15.35 -6.18
CA ASP A 136 -26.73 -14.68 -5.59
C ASP A 136 -27.00 -13.20 -5.21
N VAL A 137 -27.81 -12.48 -6.02
CA VAL A 137 -28.11 -11.06 -5.76
C VAL A 137 -29.45 -10.80 -5.07
N ALA A 138 -30.28 -11.81 -4.81
CA ALA A 138 -31.62 -11.67 -4.22
C ALA A 138 -31.62 -10.89 -2.91
N SER A 139 -30.56 -11.06 -2.10
CA SER A 139 -30.35 -10.36 -0.82
C SER A 139 -30.27 -8.83 -0.96
N THR A 140 -30.02 -8.28 -2.14
CA THR A 140 -29.99 -6.83 -2.36
C THR A 140 -31.37 -6.20 -2.29
N VAL A 141 -32.41 -6.94 -2.65
CA VAL A 141 -33.82 -6.47 -2.73
C VAL A 141 -34.66 -6.96 -1.55
N GLU A 142 -34.58 -8.22 -1.21
CA GLU A 142 -35.29 -8.85 -0.11
C GLU A 142 -34.33 -9.15 1.06
N ASP A 143 -34.89 -9.37 2.26
CA ASP A 143 -34.08 -9.70 3.45
C ASP A 143 -33.74 -11.21 3.46
N GLU A 144 -33.01 -11.65 2.42
CA GLU A 144 -32.51 -13.01 2.26
C GLU A 144 -31.02 -13.09 2.62
N PRO A 145 -30.52 -14.25 3.05
CA PRO A 145 -29.10 -14.43 3.32
C PRO A 145 -28.27 -14.22 2.05
N VAL A 146 -27.10 -13.62 2.18
CA VAL A 146 -26.12 -13.49 1.09
C VAL A 146 -25.53 -14.87 0.79
N MET A 147 -25.54 -15.30 -0.47
CA MET A 147 -24.82 -16.52 -0.87
C MET A 147 -23.31 -16.35 -0.62
N TRP A 148 -22.71 -17.36 -0.04
CA TRP A 148 -21.28 -17.35 0.21
C TRP A 148 -20.48 -17.52 -1.08
N PHE A 149 -19.40 -16.77 -1.24
CA PHE A 149 -18.53 -16.87 -2.40
C PHE A 149 -18.09 -18.31 -2.73
N PRO A 150 -17.69 -19.19 -1.78
CA PRO A 150 -17.34 -20.58 -2.10
C PRO A 150 -18.46 -21.35 -2.79
N GLU A 151 -19.71 -21.14 -2.40
CA GLU A 151 -20.89 -21.79 -3.03
C GLU A 151 -21.09 -21.31 -4.45
N VAL A 152 -21.06 -19.98 -4.67
CA VAL A 152 -21.19 -19.39 -6.02
C VAL A 152 -20.04 -19.85 -6.91
N GLY A 153 -18.80 -19.86 -6.43
CA GLY A 153 -17.63 -20.29 -7.18
C GLY A 153 -17.65 -21.78 -7.55
N ALA A 154 -18.14 -22.63 -6.64
CA ALA A 154 -18.30 -24.05 -6.86
C ALA A 154 -19.40 -24.34 -7.91
N TYR A 155 -20.53 -23.65 -7.82
CA TYR A 155 -21.62 -23.74 -8.77
C TYR A 155 -21.18 -23.32 -10.19
N LEU A 156 -20.47 -22.22 -10.33
CA LEU A 156 -19.89 -21.77 -11.60
C LEU A 156 -18.89 -22.78 -12.17
N ALA A 157 -18.15 -23.51 -11.32
CA ALA A 157 -17.26 -24.57 -11.77
C ALA A 157 -18.04 -25.83 -12.23
N ASP A 158 -19.15 -26.19 -11.57
CA ASP A 158 -20.04 -27.26 -12.04
C ASP A 158 -20.68 -26.93 -13.39
N MET A 159 -21.11 -25.67 -13.56
CA MET A 159 -21.59 -25.19 -14.87
C MET A 159 -20.50 -25.28 -15.95
N ALA A 160 -19.24 -24.94 -15.61
CA ALA A 160 -18.14 -25.05 -16.56
C ALA A 160 -17.80 -26.50 -16.91
N ASP A 161 -17.84 -27.41 -15.92
CA ASP A 161 -17.67 -28.86 -16.14
C ASP A 161 -18.74 -29.40 -17.10
N ALA A 162 -20.01 -29.08 -16.87
CA ALA A 162 -21.13 -29.51 -17.71
C ALA A 162 -21.06 -28.89 -19.13
N ALA A 163 -20.74 -27.59 -19.20
CA ALA A 163 -20.59 -26.88 -20.47
C ALA A 163 -19.49 -27.50 -21.35
N LEU A 164 -18.33 -27.80 -20.77
CA LEU A 164 -17.23 -28.43 -21.51
C LEU A 164 -17.45 -29.92 -21.79
N THR A 165 -18.25 -30.62 -20.97
CA THR A 165 -18.73 -31.99 -21.29
C THR A 165 -19.61 -31.97 -22.52
N ALA A 166 -20.56 -31.04 -22.61
CA ALA A 166 -21.45 -30.91 -23.77
C ALA A 166 -20.66 -30.42 -25.02
N ALA A 167 -19.69 -29.51 -24.85
CA ALA A 167 -18.81 -29.09 -25.95
C ALA A 167 -17.94 -30.24 -26.46
N LEU A 168 -17.46 -31.14 -25.59
CA LEU A 168 -16.73 -32.35 -25.96
C LEU A 168 -17.62 -33.32 -26.70
N ALA A 169 -18.91 -33.49 -26.33
CA ALA A 169 -19.88 -34.30 -27.03
C ALA A 169 -20.10 -33.81 -28.48
N VAL A 170 -20.17 -32.49 -28.69
CA VAL A 170 -20.23 -31.88 -30.03
C VAL A 170 -18.94 -32.15 -30.80
N ALA A 171 -17.77 -32.01 -30.17
CA ALA A 171 -16.48 -32.26 -30.80
C ALA A 171 -16.33 -33.73 -31.25
N TYR A 172 -16.75 -34.67 -30.44
CA TYR A 172 -16.80 -36.10 -30.85
C TYR A 172 -17.70 -36.32 -32.05
N ARG A 173 -18.87 -35.69 -32.08
CA ARG A 173 -19.78 -35.77 -33.22
C ARG A 173 -19.17 -35.17 -34.48
N GLU A 174 -18.57 -34.02 -34.40
CA GLU A 174 -17.99 -33.32 -35.56
C GLU A 174 -16.76 -34.03 -36.13
N VAL A 175 -15.87 -34.54 -35.25
CA VAL A 175 -14.62 -35.15 -35.67
C VAL A 175 -14.77 -36.63 -36.06
N CYS A 176 -15.56 -37.39 -35.31
CA CYS A 176 -15.69 -38.84 -35.48
C CYS A 176 -16.96 -39.26 -36.24
N GLY A 177 -17.98 -38.39 -36.34
CA GLY A 177 -19.29 -38.73 -36.92
C GLY A 177 -19.95 -39.84 -36.10
N ASP A 178 -20.39 -40.94 -36.77
CA ASP A 178 -20.97 -42.14 -36.15
C ASP A 178 -19.91 -43.26 -35.92
N LYS A 179 -18.63 -43.01 -36.26
CA LYS A 179 -17.56 -44.00 -36.08
C LYS A 179 -17.14 -44.07 -34.61
N PRO A 180 -16.67 -45.26 -34.15
CA PRO A 180 -16.10 -45.34 -32.79
C PRO A 180 -15.06 -44.26 -32.53
N ILE A 181 -15.01 -43.76 -31.31
CA ILE A 181 -14.01 -42.80 -30.86
C ILE A 181 -12.66 -43.53 -30.72
N PRO A 182 -11.64 -43.20 -31.54
CA PRO A 182 -10.39 -43.99 -31.59
C PRO A 182 -9.37 -43.64 -30.52
N VAL A 183 -9.67 -42.70 -29.63
CA VAL A 183 -8.74 -42.15 -28.61
C VAL A 183 -9.46 -42.08 -27.25
N ARG A 184 -8.70 -42.38 -26.21
CA ARG A 184 -9.06 -41.98 -24.83
C ARG A 184 -8.63 -40.54 -24.65
N LEU A 185 -9.52 -39.65 -24.26
CA LEU A 185 -9.23 -38.23 -24.02
C LEU A 185 -9.80 -37.81 -22.68
N ALA A 186 -8.93 -37.31 -21.84
CA ALA A 186 -9.27 -36.74 -20.54
C ALA A 186 -9.00 -35.22 -20.53
N VAL A 187 -9.88 -34.47 -19.91
CA VAL A 187 -9.75 -33.04 -19.71
C VAL A 187 -9.50 -32.78 -18.22
N ILE A 188 -8.44 -32.07 -17.92
CA ILE A 188 -8.01 -31.70 -16.56
C ILE A 188 -8.29 -30.24 -16.36
N ALA A 189 -9.18 -29.89 -15.43
CA ALA A 189 -9.39 -28.49 -15.00
C ALA A 189 -8.22 -27.99 -14.18
N MET A 190 -7.80 -26.75 -14.46
CA MET A 190 -6.70 -26.07 -13.80
C MET A 190 -7.17 -24.78 -13.14
N GLY A 191 -6.28 -24.12 -12.43
CA GLY A 191 -6.52 -22.79 -11.88
C GLY A 191 -7.78 -22.68 -11.02
N LYS A 192 -8.57 -21.63 -11.22
CA LYS A 192 -9.81 -21.39 -10.45
C LYS A 192 -10.89 -22.46 -10.71
N CYS A 193 -10.98 -22.95 -11.94
CA CYS A 193 -11.93 -24.02 -12.29
C CYS A 193 -11.54 -25.33 -11.59
N GLY A 194 -10.27 -25.69 -11.60
CA GLY A 194 -9.78 -26.89 -10.90
C GLY A 194 -10.03 -26.82 -9.39
N ALA A 195 -9.88 -25.66 -8.78
CA ALA A 195 -10.15 -25.44 -7.36
C ALA A 195 -11.62 -25.22 -7.01
N ARG A 196 -12.53 -25.23 -7.99
CA ARG A 196 -13.96 -24.92 -7.80
C ARG A 196 -14.21 -23.52 -7.20
N GLU A 197 -13.42 -22.54 -7.65
CA GLU A 197 -13.49 -21.14 -7.23
C GLU A 197 -13.68 -20.20 -8.43
N LEU A 198 -14.51 -20.60 -9.39
CA LEU A 198 -14.66 -19.88 -10.65
C LEU A 198 -15.36 -18.53 -10.45
N ASN A 199 -15.18 -17.63 -11.39
CA ASN A 199 -15.84 -16.32 -11.46
C ASN A 199 -16.98 -16.35 -12.48
N TYR A 200 -17.89 -15.33 -12.42
CA TYR A 200 -18.93 -15.14 -13.44
C TYR A 200 -18.35 -15.04 -14.87
N VAL A 201 -17.21 -14.33 -14.99
CA VAL A 201 -16.49 -14.24 -16.26
C VAL A 201 -15.01 -14.54 -16.03
N SER A 202 -14.60 -15.73 -16.45
CA SER A 202 -13.24 -16.22 -16.36
C SER A 202 -12.89 -16.98 -17.63
N ASP A 203 -11.62 -16.96 -18.02
CA ASP A 203 -11.02 -18.03 -18.79
C ASP A 203 -11.06 -19.33 -17.96
N VAL A 204 -11.26 -20.44 -18.61
CA VAL A 204 -11.18 -21.77 -18.01
C VAL A 204 -9.90 -22.43 -18.48
N ASP A 205 -8.95 -22.54 -17.53
CA ASP A 205 -7.67 -23.20 -17.76
C ASP A 205 -7.84 -24.72 -17.77
N ILE A 206 -7.34 -25.39 -18.82
CA ILE A 206 -7.41 -26.85 -18.96
C ILE A 206 -6.11 -27.46 -19.50
N ILE A 207 -5.94 -28.75 -19.27
CA ILE A 207 -4.90 -29.60 -19.90
C ILE A 207 -5.60 -30.84 -20.51
N PHE A 208 -5.14 -31.26 -21.70
CA PHE A 208 -5.60 -32.47 -22.35
C PHE A 208 -4.59 -33.60 -22.20
N VAL A 209 -5.08 -34.76 -21.73
CA VAL A 209 -4.34 -36.01 -21.70
C VAL A 209 -5.01 -36.98 -22.66
N SER A 210 -4.28 -37.64 -23.56
CA SER A 210 -4.88 -38.55 -24.53
C SER A 210 -4.03 -39.79 -24.79
N GLU A 211 -4.67 -40.89 -25.13
CA GLU A 211 -4.04 -42.15 -25.52
C GLU A 211 -4.77 -42.74 -26.71
N PRO A 212 -4.13 -42.73 -27.90
CA PRO A 212 -2.86 -42.13 -28.24
C PRO A 212 -2.96 -40.57 -28.32
N ALA A 213 -1.82 -39.88 -28.26
CA ALA A 213 -1.75 -38.44 -28.50
C ALA A 213 -1.41 -38.18 -29.97
N ASP A 214 -2.40 -38.27 -30.82
CA ASP A 214 -2.27 -38.21 -32.28
C ASP A 214 -3.05 -37.02 -32.88
N GLY A 215 -3.09 -36.93 -34.19
CA GLY A 215 -3.80 -35.87 -34.91
C GLY A 215 -5.33 -35.90 -34.72
N VAL A 216 -5.92 -37.04 -34.37
CA VAL A 216 -7.36 -37.15 -34.07
C VAL A 216 -7.64 -36.56 -32.68
N ALA A 217 -6.84 -36.92 -31.68
CA ALA A 217 -6.94 -36.37 -30.36
C ALA A 217 -6.80 -34.83 -30.37
N ALA A 218 -5.80 -34.32 -31.10
CA ALA A 218 -5.59 -32.87 -31.23
C ALA A 218 -6.77 -32.16 -31.93
N ARG A 219 -7.41 -32.79 -32.91
CA ARG A 219 -8.59 -32.21 -33.57
C ARG A 219 -9.80 -32.18 -32.63
N ILE A 220 -10.05 -33.25 -31.87
CA ILE A 220 -11.15 -33.32 -30.90
C ILE A 220 -10.94 -32.22 -29.83
N ALA A 221 -9.74 -32.13 -29.25
CA ALA A 221 -9.39 -31.11 -28.27
C ALA A 221 -9.55 -29.67 -28.82
N GLY A 222 -9.06 -29.44 -30.06
CA GLY A 222 -9.18 -28.15 -30.74
C GLY A 222 -10.64 -27.79 -31.03
N GLU A 223 -11.45 -28.74 -31.43
CA GLU A 223 -12.88 -28.52 -31.69
C GLU A 223 -13.67 -28.25 -30.40
N MET A 224 -13.39 -28.97 -29.32
CA MET A 224 -13.96 -28.70 -28.02
C MET A 224 -13.65 -27.26 -27.56
N MET A 225 -12.38 -26.85 -27.67
CA MET A 225 -11.98 -25.47 -27.33
C MET A 225 -12.70 -24.43 -28.20
N ARG A 226 -12.83 -24.69 -29.50
CA ARG A 226 -13.55 -23.80 -30.43
C ARG A 226 -15.03 -23.65 -30.04
N VAL A 227 -15.72 -24.76 -29.80
CA VAL A 227 -17.13 -24.76 -29.39
C VAL A 227 -17.31 -24.08 -28.05
N GLY A 228 -16.48 -24.42 -27.05
CA GLY A 228 -16.51 -23.81 -25.73
C GLY A 228 -16.26 -22.29 -25.75
N SER A 229 -15.28 -21.84 -26.53
CA SER A 229 -14.98 -20.42 -26.65
C SER A 229 -16.04 -19.62 -27.40
N LEU A 230 -16.76 -20.24 -28.34
CA LEU A 230 -17.88 -19.61 -29.04
C LEU A 230 -19.17 -19.57 -28.22
N ALA A 231 -19.39 -20.58 -27.38
CA ALA A 231 -20.66 -20.73 -26.65
C ALA A 231 -20.65 -20.09 -25.27
N PHE A 232 -19.54 -20.18 -24.52
CA PHE A 232 -19.51 -19.91 -23.08
C PHE A 232 -18.48 -18.85 -22.68
N PHE A 233 -17.19 -19.24 -22.70
CA PHE A 233 -16.04 -18.51 -22.17
C PHE A 233 -14.76 -18.91 -22.91
N GLU A 234 -13.69 -18.12 -22.76
CA GLU A 234 -12.39 -18.48 -23.32
C GLU A 234 -11.84 -19.75 -22.66
N VAL A 235 -11.54 -20.77 -23.49
CA VAL A 235 -10.93 -22.03 -23.05
C VAL A 235 -9.43 -21.93 -23.30
N ASP A 236 -8.62 -21.89 -22.24
CA ASP A 236 -7.17 -21.72 -22.33
C ASP A 236 -6.42 -23.01 -21.91
N ALA A 237 -5.61 -23.53 -22.83
CA ALA A 237 -4.73 -24.67 -22.61
C ALA A 237 -3.23 -24.24 -22.45
N ALA A 238 -2.96 -22.97 -22.10
CA ALA A 238 -1.59 -22.47 -22.00
C ALA A 238 -0.81 -23.02 -20.80
N LEU A 239 -1.47 -23.62 -19.81
CA LEU A 239 -0.81 -24.28 -18.66
C LEU A 239 -0.25 -25.68 -18.98
N ARG A 240 -0.43 -26.17 -20.23
CA ARG A 240 0.15 -27.44 -20.64
C ARG A 240 1.69 -27.34 -20.75
N PRO A 241 2.41 -28.49 -20.74
CA PRO A 241 3.85 -28.53 -20.95
C PRO A 241 4.34 -27.69 -22.14
N GLU A 242 5.35 -26.86 -21.96
CA GLU A 242 5.91 -25.89 -22.93
C GLU A 242 4.94 -24.74 -23.30
N GLY A 243 3.81 -24.62 -22.61
CA GLY A 243 2.85 -23.54 -22.84
C GLY A 243 2.22 -23.59 -24.26
N LYS A 244 1.98 -22.42 -24.85
CA LYS A 244 1.37 -22.28 -26.18
C LYS A 244 2.22 -22.91 -27.30
N ALA A 245 3.53 -23.10 -27.09
CA ALA A 245 4.43 -23.72 -28.06
C ALA A 245 4.37 -25.27 -28.04
N GLY A 246 3.89 -25.87 -26.93
CA GLY A 246 3.79 -27.33 -26.79
C GLY A 246 2.59 -27.94 -27.52
N ALA A 247 2.66 -29.26 -27.77
CA ALA A 247 1.54 -30.01 -28.35
C ALA A 247 0.27 -29.84 -27.50
N LEU A 248 -0.90 -29.72 -28.14
CA LEU A 248 -2.18 -29.51 -27.47
C LEU A 248 -2.58 -30.71 -26.61
N THR A 249 -2.33 -31.91 -27.10
CA THR A 249 -2.58 -33.18 -26.38
C THR A 249 -1.27 -33.93 -26.21
N ARG A 250 -1.09 -34.63 -25.08
CA ARG A 250 0.08 -35.46 -24.76
C ARG A 250 -0.38 -36.75 -24.06
N THR A 251 0.41 -37.81 -24.17
CA THR A 251 0.18 -39.00 -23.36
C THR A 251 0.53 -38.78 -21.91
N LEU A 252 -0.04 -39.55 -21.00
CA LEU A 252 0.30 -39.55 -19.58
C LEU A 252 1.81 -39.70 -19.36
N GLU A 253 2.47 -40.66 -20.05
CA GLU A 253 3.91 -40.87 -19.96
C GLU A 253 4.69 -39.64 -20.37
N SER A 254 4.31 -38.95 -21.45
CA SER A 254 4.95 -37.71 -21.93
C SER A 254 4.81 -36.57 -20.94
N HIS A 255 3.65 -36.41 -20.29
CA HIS A 255 3.46 -35.43 -19.22
C HIS A 255 4.40 -35.68 -18.03
N VAL A 256 4.43 -36.93 -17.55
CA VAL A 256 5.27 -37.34 -16.41
C VAL A 256 6.75 -37.11 -16.71
N ALA A 257 7.21 -37.47 -17.92
CA ALA A 257 8.59 -37.28 -18.36
C ALA A 257 8.99 -35.79 -18.40
N TYR A 258 8.07 -34.94 -18.89
CA TYR A 258 8.27 -33.50 -18.91
C TYR A 258 8.40 -32.92 -17.48
N TYR A 259 7.44 -33.21 -16.61
CA TYR A 259 7.44 -32.67 -15.24
C TYR A 259 8.66 -33.12 -14.42
N LYS A 260 9.15 -34.32 -14.61
CA LYS A 260 10.36 -34.81 -13.95
C LYS A 260 11.63 -34.07 -14.39
N ARG A 261 11.68 -33.62 -15.64
CA ARG A 261 12.93 -33.16 -16.25
C ARG A 261 12.99 -31.65 -16.50
N TRP A 262 11.88 -31.03 -16.87
CA TRP A 262 11.87 -29.70 -17.47
C TRP A 262 10.99 -28.70 -16.73
N ALA A 263 10.02 -29.14 -15.93
CA ALA A 263 9.04 -28.27 -15.31
C ALA A 263 9.69 -27.30 -14.32
N LYS A 264 9.23 -26.05 -14.40
CA LYS A 264 9.60 -24.97 -13.51
C LYS A 264 8.72 -24.96 -12.26
N THR A 265 9.13 -24.26 -11.21
CA THR A 265 8.41 -24.14 -9.93
C THR A 265 6.97 -23.71 -10.09
N TRP A 266 6.70 -22.72 -10.95
CA TRP A 266 5.34 -22.21 -11.17
C TRP A 266 4.38 -23.24 -11.81
N GLU A 267 4.91 -24.22 -12.59
CA GLU A 267 4.07 -25.27 -13.18
C GLU A 267 3.56 -26.23 -12.10
N PHE A 268 4.38 -26.53 -11.10
CA PHE A 268 3.91 -27.31 -9.93
C PHE A 268 2.92 -26.52 -9.06
N GLN A 269 3.11 -25.22 -8.94
CA GLN A 269 2.12 -24.37 -8.27
C GLN A 269 0.79 -24.36 -9.04
N ALA A 270 0.79 -24.36 -10.35
CA ALA A 270 -0.42 -24.48 -11.16
C ALA A 270 -1.09 -25.85 -11.00
N LEU A 271 -0.30 -26.95 -10.98
CA LEU A 271 -0.78 -28.31 -10.78
C LEU A 271 -1.38 -28.58 -9.39
N LEU A 272 -1.12 -27.72 -8.41
CA LEU A 272 -1.76 -27.80 -7.09
C LEU A 272 -3.30 -27.82 -7.18
N LYS A 273 -3.85 -27.17 -8.20
CA LYS A 273 -5.30 -27.04 -8.45
C LYS A 273 -5.80 -27.94 -9.59
N ALA A 274 -5.00 -28.92 -10.00
CA ALA A 274 -5.41 -29.86 -11.06
C ALA A 274 -6.50 -30.82 -10.60
N ARG A 275 -7.60 -30.94 -11.36
CA ARG A 275 -8.76 -31.78 -11.07
C ARG A 275 -9.27 -32.47 -12.35
N ALA A 276 -9.68 -33.72 -12.24
CA ALA A 276 -10.41 -34.42 -13.30
C ALA A 276 -11.72 -33.70 -13.61
N MET A 277 -12.01 -33.43 -14.88
CA MET A 277 -13.18 -32.65 -15.31
C MET A 277 -14.15 -33.45 -16.15
N THR A 278 -13.74 -33.92 -17.33
CA THR A 278 -14.60 -34.64 -18.28
C THR A 278 -13.80 -35.54 -19.21
N GLY A 279 -14.50 -36.36 -19.98
CA GLY A 279 -13.93 -37.33 -20.91
C GLY A 279 -13.66 -38.69 -20.24
N ASP A 280 -12.50 -39.26 -20.48
CA ASP A 280 -12.06 -40.54 -19.85
C ASP A 280 -11.58 -40.23 -18.41
N MET A 281 -12.47 -40.51 -17.45
CA MET A 281 -12.21 -40.18 -16.05
C MET A 281 -11.10 -41.02 -15.42
N GLN A 282 -10.96 -42.29 -15.87
CA GLN A 282 -9.87 -43.14 -15.38
C GLN A 282 -8.51 -42.60 -15.82
N LEU A 283 -8.38 -42.14 -17.07
CA LEU A 283 -7.15 -41.51 -17.56
C LEU A 283 -6.87 -40.19 -16.83
N ALA A 284 -7.94 -39.44 -16.49
CA ALA A 284 -7.80 -38.22 -15.70
C ALA A 284 -7.28 -38.51 -14.29
N ASP A 285 -7.86 -39.51 -13.61
CA ASP A 285 -7.43 -39.90 -12.27
C ASP A 285 -6.02 -40.48 -12.26
N ASP A 286 -5.62 -41.24 -13.27
CA ASP A 286 -4.26 -41.75 -13.45
C ASP A 286 -3.28 -40.59 -13.61
N TYR A 287 -3.67 -39.54 -14.36
CA TYR A 287 -2.84 -38.31 -14.49
C TYR A 287 -2.69 -37.60 -13.15
N ILE A 288 -3.80 -37.36 -12.44
CA ILE A 288 -3.77 -36.71 -11.13
C ILE A 288 -2.89 -37.50 -10.13
N ALA A 289 -3.05 -38.82 -10.09
CA ALA A 289 -2.25 -39.68 -9.22
C ALA A 289 -0.75 -39.62 -9.55
N ALA A 290 -0.40 -39.51 -10.84
CA ALA A 290 1.00 -39.45 -11.29
C ALA A 290 1.65 -38.07 -10.98
N VAL A 291 0.93 -36.95 -11.11
CA VAL A 291 1.51 -35.61 -10.94
C VAL A 291 1.47 -35.13 -9.47
N LYS A 292 0.50 -35.55 -8.69
CA LYS A 292 0.28 -35.13 -7.28
C LYS A 292 1.55 -35.30 -6.39
N PRO A 293 2.30 -36.41 -6.41
CA PRO A 293 3.52 -36.53 -5.64
C PRO A 293 4.60 -35.50 -6.03
N MET A 294 4.70 -35.17 -7.32
CA MET A 294 5.69 -34.21 -7.83
C MET A 294 5.38 -32.78 -7.36
N VAL A 295 4.11 -32.43 -7.22
CA VAL A 295 3.69 -31.13 -6.67
C VAL A 295 4.22 -30.94 -5.24
N TRP A 296 4.08 -31.95 -4.41
CA TRP A 296 4.51 -31.89 -3.01
C TRP A 296 6.03 -31.98 -2.84
N GLN A 297 6.74 -32.65 -3.76
CA GLN A 297 8.19 -32.71 -3.78
C GLN A 297 8.84 -31.44 -4.36
N ALA A 298 8.10 -30.62 -5.09
CA ALA A 298 8.65 -29.41 -5.71
C ALA A 298 9.26 -28.42 -4.68
N ALA A 299 8.72 -28.38 -3.46
CA ALA A 299 9.24 -27.55 -2.37
C ALA A 299 10.62 -27.97 -1.83
N GLU A 300 11.16 -29.14 -2.26
CA GLU A 300 12.52 -29.58 -1.93
C GLU A 300 13.61 -28.89 -2.76
N ARG A 301 13.23 -28.21 -3.84
CA ARG A 301 14.19 -27.47 -4.69
C ARG A 301 14.75 -26.29 -3.92
N GLU A 302 16.06 -26.07 -3.99
CA GLU A 302 16.75 -24.99 -3.26
C GLU A 302 16.21 -23.60 -3.57
N ASP A 303 15.84 -23.35 -4.82
CA ASP A 303 15.35 -22.04 -5.29
C ASP A 303 13.81 -21.91 -5.26
N PHE A 304 13.07 -22.87 -4.70
CA PHE A 304 11.62 -22.92 -4.75
C PHE A 304 10.96 -21.63 -4.23
N VAL A 305 11.26 -21.23 -3.01
CA VAL A 305 10.64 -20.04 -2.39
C VAL A 305 11.09 -18.73 -3.06
N PRO A 306 12.40 -18.52 -3.34
CA PRO A 306 12.86 -17.37 -4.14
C PRO A 306 12.17 -17.24 -5.51
N GLU A 307 11.98 -18.36 -6.24
CA GLU A 307 11.31 -18.33 -7.54
C GLU A 307 9.84 -17.94 -7.44
N VAL A 308 9.10 -18.47 -6.48
CA VAL A 308 7.69 -18.09 -6.23
C VAL A 308 7.57 -16.60 -5.91
N GLN A 309 8.49 -16.07 -5.09
CA GLN A 309 8.50 -14.65 -4.74
C GLN A 309 8.90 -13.76 -5.92
N ALA A 310 9.89 -14.17 -6.70
CA ALA A 310 10.30 -13.46 -7.92
C ALA A 310 9.15 -13.40 -8.93
N MET A 311 8.40 -14.49 -9.07
CA MET A 311 7.21 -14.55 -9.92
C MET A 311 6.13 -13.58 -9.43
N ARG A 312 5.83 -13.54 -8.13
CA ARG A 312 4.83 -12.60 -7.59
C ARG A 312 5.21 -11.14 -7.86
N ARG A 313 6.47 -10.76 -7.59
CA ARG A 313 6.99 -9.42 -7.89
C ARG A 313 6.86 -9.07 -9.38
N ARG A 314 7.19 -10.01 -10.26
CA ARG A 314 7.07 -9.83 -11.72
C ARG A 314 5.62 -9.59 -12.13
N VAL A 315 4.66 -10.37 -11.60
CA VAL A 315 3.24 -10.21 -11.89
C VAL A 315 2.73 -8.85 -11.41
N GLU A 316 3.13 -8.41 -10.22
CA GLU A 316 2.77 -7.09 -9.67
C GLU A 316 3.33 -5.94 -10.51
N SER A 317 4.56 -6.06 -11.00
CA SER A 317 5.20 -5.03 -11.84
C SER A 317 4.55 -4.85 -13.21
N LEU A 318 3.75 -5.81 -13.68
CA LEU A 318 2.99 -5.71 -14.94
C LEU A 318 1.77 -4.79 -14.83
N VAL A 319 1.32 -4.46 -13.61
CA VAL A 319 0.17 -3.56 -13.41
C VAL A 319 0.66 -2.11 -13.47
N PRO A 320 0.10 -1.25 -14.36
CA PRO A 320 0.38 0.17 -14.38
C PRO A 320 0.17 0.81 -13.00
N GLU A 321 0.99 1.79 -12.65
CA GLU A 321 1.03 2.35 -11.30
C GLU A 321 -0.29 3.04 -10.91
N ASP A 322 -0.91 3.74 -11.85
CA ASP A 322 -2.22 4.40 -11.72
C ASP A 322 -3.38 3.42 -11.49
N LEU A 323 -3.26 2.18 -11.95
CA LEU A 323 -4.29 1.14 -11.81
C LEU A 323 -4.09 0.23 -10.59
N ARG A 324 -2.92 0.26 -9.93
CA ARG A 324 -2.57 -0.68 -8.85
C ARG A 324 -3.55 -0.66 -7.69
N ALA A 325 -3.96 0.53 -7.25
CA ALA A 325 -4.88 0.70 -6.12
C ALA A 325 -6.30 0.20 -6.41
N ARG A 326 -6.69 0.14 -7.69
CA ARG A 326 -8.02 -0.26 -8.15
C ARG A 326 -8.07 -1.70 -8.67
N ASN A 327 -6.93 -2.37 -8.83
CA ASN A 327 -6.87 -3.71 -9.39
C ASN A 327 -7.05 -4.77 -8.29
N LEU A 328 -8.25 -5.32 -8.17
CA LEU A 328 -8.62 -6.34 -7.19
C LEU A 328 -7.85 -7.65 -7.31
N LYS A 329 -7.29 -7.96 -8.50
CA LYS A 329 -6.64 -9.25 -8.78
C LYS A 329 -5.11 -9.20 -8.60
N LEU A 330 -4.45 -8.18 -9.15
CA LEU A 330 -2.99 -8.15 -9.30
C LEU A 330 -2.32 -7.03 -8.50
N GLY A 331 -3.08 -6.06 -7.99
CA GLY A 331 -2.57 -4.96 -7.18
C GLY A 331 -1.93 -5.43 -5.87
N SER A 332 -1.37 -4.51 -5.12
CA SER A 332 -0.87 -4.78 -3.77
C SER A 332 -2.04 -4.87 -2.78
N GLY A 333 -2.07 -5.91 -1.96
CA GLY A 333 -3.20 -6.19 -1.08
C GLY A 333 -4.42 -6.76 -1.81
N SER A 334 -4.20 -7.53 -2.86
CA SER A 334 -5.21 -8.08 -3.77
C SER A 334 -5.45 -9.58 -3.57
N LEU A 335 -6.40 -10.12 -4.35
CA LEU A 335 -6.72 -11.55 -4.37
C LEU A 335 -5.49 -12.43 -4.60
N ARG A 336 -4.59 -12.04 -5.50
CA ARG A 336 -3.40 -12.81 -5.83
C ARG A 336 -2.42 -12.90 -4.65
N ASP A 337 -2.38 -11.91 -3.79
CA ASP A 337 -1.55 -11.95 -2.57
C ASP A 337 -2.02 -13.04 -1.62
N VAL A 338 -3.34 -13.19 -1.45
CA VAL A 338 -3.93 -14.26 -0.64
C VAL A 338 -3.65 -15.62 -1.26
N GLU A 339 -3.95 -15.78 -2.56
CA GLU A 339 -3.76 -17.04 -3.28
C GLU A 339 -2.30 -17.51 -3.22
N PHE A 340 -1.34 -16.62 -3.45
CA PHE A 340 0.09 -16.95 -3.41
C PHE A 340 0.58 -17.30 -2.00
N ALA A 341 0.12 -16.58 -0.97
CA ALA A 341 0.47 -16.89 0.41
C ALA A 341 -0.02 -18.29 0.82
N VAL A 342 -1.27 -18.59 0.52
CA VAL A 342 -1.87 -19.89 0.85
C VAL A 342 -1.18 -21.02 0.09
N GLN A 343 -0.99 -20.89 -1.23
CA GLN A 343 -0.35 -21.93 -2.06
C GLN A 343 1.11 -22.16 -1.65
N LEU A 344 1.87 -21.11 -1.33
CA LEU A 344 3.23 -21.25 -0.85
C LEU A 344 3.30 -22.07 0.44
N LEU A 345 2.44 -21.74 1.42
CA LEU A 345 2.37 -22.47 2.69
C LEU A 345 1.92 -23.91 2.50
N GLN A 346 0.93 -24.16 1.61
CA GLN A 346 0.50 -25.51 1.27
C GLN A 346 1.66 -26.33 0.70
N MET A 347 2.39 -25.80 -0.29
CA MET A 347 3.48 -26.55 -0.95
C MET A 347 4.64 -26.84 0.01
N VAL A 348 4.97 -25.89 0.91
CA VAL A 348 6.03 -26.08 1.92
C VAL A 348 5.64 -27.11 2.96
N HIS A 349 4.43 -27.05 3.49
CA HIS A 349 4.02 -27.88 4.63
C HIS A 349 3.25 -29.14 4.22
N GLY A 350 2.49 -29.12 3.11
CA GLY A 350 1.67 -30.22 2.61
C GLY A 350 2.48 -31.45 2.16
N ARG A 351 3.80 -31.32 2.08
CA ARG A 351 4.68 -32.47 1.90
C ARG A 351 4.61 -33.44 3.08
N ILE A 352 4.56 -32.90 4.31
CA ILE A 352 4.56 -33.67 5.56
C ILE A 352 3.14 -33.83 6.08
N ASP A 353 2.31 -32.80 5.95
CA ASP A 353 0.94 -32.77 6.44
C ASP A 353 -0.06 -32.89 5.29
N GLU A 354 -0.63 -34.10 5.14
CA GLU A 354 -1.58 -34.40 4.06
C GLU A 354 -2.92 -33.68 4.22
N SER A 355 -3.29 -33.23 5.43
CA SER A 355 -4.52 -32.47 5.67
C SER A 355 -4.55 -31.13 4.96
N LEU A 356 -3.38 -30.61 4.55
CA LEU A 356 -3.22 -29.37 3.80
C LEU A 356 -3.44 -29.54 2.27
N ARG A 357 -3.64 -30.78 1.80
CA ARG A 357 -3.74 -31.09 0.37
C ARG A 357 -5.15 -30.88 -0.16
N VAL A 358 -5.72 -29.71 0.07
CA VAL A 358 -7.03 -29.26 -0.39
C VAL A 358 -6.90 -28.19 -1.47
N MET A 359 -7.83 -28.12 -2.42
CA MET A 359 -7.70 -27.26 -3.59
C MET A 359 -8.28 -25.84 -3.43
N PRO A 360 -9.48 -25.67 -2.80
CA PRO A 360 -10.05 -24.34 -2.63
C PRO A 360 -9.20 -23.47 -1.69
N THR A 361 -9.01 -22.21 -2.04
CA THR A 361 -8.16 -21.28 -1.27
C THR A 361 -8.66 -21.05 0.16
N VAL A 362 -9.99 -20.95 0.33
CA VAL A 362 -10.62 -20.76 1.66
C VAL A 362 -10.41 -22.00 2.54
N ASP A 363 -10.64 -23.20 1.99
CA ASP A 363 -10.46 -24.45 2.72
C ASP A 363 -8.98 -24.70 3.05
N ALA A 364 -8.09 -24.39 2.13
CA ALA A 364 -6.65 -24.47 2.35
C ALA A 364 -6.18 -23.53 3.49
N LEU A 365 -6.71 -22.31 3.53
CA LEU A 365 -6.45 -21.37 4.61
C LEU A 365 -7.00 -21.87 5.95
N ALA A 366 -8.19 -22.48 5.94
CA ALA A 366 -8.79 -23.10 7.12
C ALA A 366 -7.93 -24.27 7.62
N ALA A 367 -7.47 -25.15 6.72
CA ALA A 367 -6.59 -26.27 7.04
C ALA A 367 -5.23 -25.80 7.61
N LEU A 368 -4.62 -24.78 6.99
CA LEU A 368 -3.38 -24.17 7.49
C LEU A 368 -3.56 -23.54 8.88
N THR A 369 -4.73 -22.95 9.15
CA THR A 369 -5.06 -22.39 10.46
C THR A 369 -5.29 -23.47 11.50
N ALA A 370 -6.01 -24.51 11.16
CA ALA A 370 -6.26 -25.66 12.04
C ALA A 370 -4.97 -26.41 12.36
N GLY A 371 -4.05 -26.55 11.39
CA GLY A 371 -2.72 -27.15 11.58
C GLY A 371 -1.74 -26.27 12.33
N GLY A 372 -2.10 -25.01 12.67
CA GLY A 372 -1.24 -24.08 13.41
C GLY A 372 -0.15 -23.42 12.57
N TYR A 373 -0.17 -23.57 11.25
CA TYR A 373 0.77 -22.92 10.31
C TYR A 373 0.46 -21.44 10.11
N VAL A 374 -0.80 -21.07 10.28
CA VAL A 374 -1.29 -19.68 10.30
C VAL A 374 -1.99 -19.42 11.63
N GLY A 375 -1.74 -18.27 12.25
CA GLY A 375 -2.42 -17.88 13.48
C GLY A 375 -3.94 -17.76 13.28
N ARG A 376 -4.75 -18.09 14.29
CA ARG A 376 -6.23 -18.09 14.18
C ARG A 376 -6.79 -16.77 13.73
N ASP A 377 -6.33 -15.66 14.32
CA ASP A 377 -6.79 -14.32 13.96
C ASP A 377 -6.34 -13.92 12.53
N ASP A 378 -5.10 -14.27 12.16
CA ASP A 378 -4.57 -14.01 10.83
C ASP A 378 -5.34 -14.79 9.77
N GLY A 379 -5.64 -16.07 10.03
CA GLY A 379 -6.43 -16.92 9.14
C GLY A 379 -7.86 -16.41 8.96
N ALA A 380 -8.54 -16.06 10.06
CA ALA A 380 -9.89 -15.51 10.02
C ALA A 380 -9.93 -14.17 9.26
N ASN A 381 -8.98 -13.28 9.55
CA ASN A 381 -8.88 -11.98 8.90
C ASN A 381 -8.56 -12.09 7.40
N LEU A 382 -7.65 -12.99 7.01
CA LEU A 382 -7.27 -13.18 5.60
C LEU A 382 -8.42 -13.81 4.81
N GLY A 383 -9.13 -14.78 5.43
CA GLY A 383 -10.31 -15.41 4.84
C GLY A 383 -11.45 -14.42 4.59
N ALA A 384 -11.78 -13.60 5.61
CA ALA A 384 -12.80 -12.55 5.47
C ALA A 384 -12.44 -11.52 4.40
N SER A 385 -11.17 -11.09 4.35
CA SER A 385 -10.69 -10.17 3.31
C SER A 385 -10.78 -10.78 1.91
N TYR A 386 -10.40 -12.05 1.76
CA TYR A 386 -10.47 -12.76 0.48
C TYR A 386 -11.92 -12.85 -0.01
N GLN A 387 -12.85 -13.26 0.87
CA GLN A 387 -14.27 -13.35 0.52
C GLN A 387 -14.86 -12.00 0.12
N PHE A 388 -14.51 -10.93 0.83
CA PHE A 388 -14.95 -9.57 0.48
C PHE A 388 -14.44 -9.13 -0.90
N LEU A 389 -13.15 -9.32 -1.17
CA LEU A 389 -12.57 -8.95 -2.48
C LEU A 389 -13.17 -9.80 -3.62
N ARG A 390 -13.46 -11.07 -3.36
CA ARG A 390 -14.12 -11.95 -4.33
C ARG A 390 -15.58 -11.53 -4.60
N LEU A 391 -16.31 -11.12 -3.55
CA LEU A 391 -17.65 -10.57 -3.72
C LEU A 391 -17.62 -9.35 -4.66
N LEU A 392 -16.71 -8.41 -4.45
CA LEU A 392 -16.59 -7.24 -5.32
C LEU A 392 -16.22 -7.63 -6.76
N GLU A 393 -15.28 -8.58 -6.95
CA GLU A 393 -14.91 -9.08 -8.27
C GLU A 393 -16.12 -9.71 -9.00
N HIS A 394 -16.92 -10.52 -8.31
CA HIS A 394 -18.14 -11.13 -8.86
C HIS A 394 -19.18 -10.07 -9.26
N ARG A 395 -19.43 -9.07 -8.42
CA ARG A 395 -20.39 -8.00 -8.71
C ARG A 395 -19.98 -7.18 -9.94
N LEU A 396 -18.70 -6.79 -10.02
CA LEU A 396 -18.17 -6.07 -11.17
C LEU A 396 -18.30 -6.85 -12.49
N GLN A 397 -18.04 -8.16 -12.44
CA GLN A 397 -18.17 -9.01 -13.63
C GLN A 397 -19.62 -9.25 -14.04
N LEU A 398 -20.52 -9.41 -13.05
CA LEU A 398 -21.94 -9.65 -13.27
C LEU A 398 -22.62 -8.47 -13.98
N GLN A 399 -22.21 -7.23 -13.72
CA GLN A 399 -22.84 -6.03 -14.26
C GLN A 399 -23.01 -6.09 -15.78
N ARG A 400 -21.96 -6.42 -16.51
CA ARG A 400 -21.96 -6.47 -17.99
C ARG A 400 -21.55 -7.84 -18.57
N LEU A 401 -21.42 -8.84 -17.74
CA LEU A 401 -20.81 -10.13 -18.09
C LEU A 401 -19.50 -9.93 -18.86
N SER A 402 -18.63 -9.07 -18.32
CA SER A 402 -17.33 -8.73 -18.91
C SER A 402 -16.18 -9.05 -17.96
N ARG A 403 -15.04 -9.47 -18.52
CA ARG A 403 -13.84 -9.78 -17.74
C ARG A 403 -13.20 -8.48 -17.23
N THR A 404 -13.50 -8.12 -15.99
CA THR A 404 -12.92 -6.95 -15.34
C THR A 404 -12.45 -7.29 -13.93
N HIS A 405 -11.40 -6.59 -13.47
CA HIS A 405 -10.85 -6.67 -12.12
C HIS A 405 -10.60 -5.26 -11.56
N LEU A 406 -11.06 -4.23 -12.29
CA LEU A 406 -10.84 -2.84 -11.91
C LEU A 406 -12.06 -2.29 -11.19
N LEU A 407 -11.85 -1.78 -9.99
CA LEU A 407 -12.84 -0.97 -9.29
C LEU A 407 -13.16 0.29 -10.10
N PRO A 408 -14.38 0.86 -9.99
CA PRO A 408 -14.66 2.21 -10.47
C PRO A 408 -13.62 3.21 -9.92
N GLU A 409 -13.47 4.36 -10.54
CA GLU A 409 -12.64 5.41 -9.97
C GLU A 409 -13.19 5.84 -8.61
N PHE A 410 -12.28 6.16 -7.69
CA PHE A 410 -12.75 6.47 -6.32
C PHE A 410 -13.55 7.77 -6.24
N ASP A 411 -13.49 8.62 -7.27
CA ASP A 411 -14.30 9.81 -7.48
C ASP A 411 -15.54 9.58 -8.36
N ASP A 412 -15.69 8.40 -8.96
CA ASP A 412 -16.91 7.97 -9.65
C ASP A 412 -17.98 7.55 -8.62
N ASP A 413 -18.77 8.52 -8.18
CA ASP A 413 -19.83 8.30 -7.18
C ASP A 413 -20.96 7.42 -7.69
N GLU A 414 -21.22 7.36 -9.00
CA GLU A 414 -22.28 6.53 -9.58
C GLU A 414 -21.85 5.06 -9.60
N GLY A 415 -20.68 4.76 -10.13
CA GLY A 415 -20.11 3.42 -10.15
C GLY A 415 -19.88 2.85 -8.76
N MET A 416 -19.37 3.66 -7.83
CA MET A 416 -19.17 3.24 -6.43
C MET A 416 -20.50 3.00 -5.70
N ARG A 417 -21.52 3.80 -5.96
CA ARG A 417 -22.87 3.61 -5.39
C ARG A 417 -23.52 2.33 -5.88
N TRP A 418 -23.42 2.09 -7.20
CA TRP A 418 -23.92 0.83 -7.79
C TRP A 418 -23.23 -0.38 -7.14
N LEU A 419 -21.88 -0.36 -7.06
CA LEU A 419 -21.10 -1.45 -6.48
C LEU A 419 -21.43 -1.68 -4.98
N ALA A 420 -21.59 -0.61 -4.20
CA ALA A 420 -21.98 -0.71 -2.80
C ALA A 420 -23.35 -1.40 -2.65
N ARG A 421 -24.34 -1.02 -3.47
CA ARG A 421 -25.67 -1.63 -3.47
C ARG A 421 -25.62 -3.09 -3.91
N ALA A 422 -24.91 -3.40 -5.00
CA ALA A 422 -24.75 -4.76 -5.52
C ALA A 422 -24.01 -5.69 -4.53
N ALA A 423 -23.08 -5.15 -3.73
CA ALA A 423 -22.38 -5.88 -2.67
C ALA A 423 -23.13 -5.88 -1.33
N HIS A 424 -24.38 -5.41 -1.28
CA HIS A 424 -25.22 -5.33 -0.08
C HIS A 424 -24.61 -4.49 1.06
N ILE A 425 -23.80 -3.45 0.72
CA ILE A 425 -23.20 -2.53 1.69
C ILE A 425 -24.22 -1.43 2.00
N ARG A 426 -24.48 -1.24 3.29
CA ARG A 426 -25.44 -0.28 3.81
C ARG A 426 -24.72 0.87 4.52
N ARG A 427 -25.42 1.97 4.74
CA ARG A 427 -24.98 3.10 5.56
C ARG A 427 -24.57 2.63 6.96
N GLU A 428 -23.46 3.16 7.49
CA GLU A 428 -22.97 2.90 8.85
C GLU A 428 -22.59 4.22 9.52
N GLY A 429 -23.23 4.55 10.63
CA GLY A 429 -23.02 5.82 11.34
C GLY A 429 -23.29 7.05 10.47
N GLU A 430 -22.28 7.90 10.32
CA GLU A 430 -22.34 9.11 9.48
C GLU A 430 -21.97 8.85 8.01
N LEU A 431 -21.36 7.71 7.71
CA LEU A 431 -20.95 7.35 6.35
C LEU A 431 -22.14 6.80 5.56
N ASP A 432 -22.30 7.26 4.35
CA ASP A 432 -23.20 6.63 3.38
C ASP A 432 -22.61 5.29 2.86
N ALA A 433 -23.39 4.52 2.12
CA ALA A 433 -22.95 3.21 1.62
C ALA A 433 -21.67 3.30 0.77
N THR A 434 -21.48 4.38 0.04
CA THR A 434 -20.31 4.61 -0.81
C THR A 434 -19.06 4.88 0.05
N GLY A 435 -19.22 5.69 1.10
CA GLY A 435 -18.15 5.95 2.07
C GLY A 435 -17.73 4.68 2.81
N VAL A 436 -18.70 3.89 3.26
CA VAL A 436 -18.43 2.58 3.90
C VAL A 436 -17.68 1.63 2.95
N LEU A 437 -18.09 1.54 1.68
CA LEU A 437 -17.40 0.71 0.69
C LEU A 437 -15.94 1.15 0.49
N ARG A 438 -15.69 2.46 0.31
CA ARG A 438 -14.33 3.01 0.14
C ARG A 438 -13.44 2.66 1.34
N GLU A 439 -13.96 2.83 2.55
CA GLU A 439 -13.22 2.52 3.77
C GLU A 439 -12.96 1.02 3.90
N GLN A 440 -13.94 0.17 3.62
CA GLN A 440 -13.78 -1.29 3.65
C GLN A 440 -12.75 -1.74 2.62
N ILE A 441 -12.78 -1.25 1.37
CA ILE A 441 -11.78 -1.59 0.34
C ILE A 441 -10.38 -1.25 0.86
N ARG A 442 -10.17 -0.01 1.35
CA ARG A 442 -8.88 0.43 1.88
C ARG A 442 -8.41 -0.47 3.03
N HIS A 443 -9.28 -0.74 3.99
CA HIS A 443 -8.97 -1.54 5.18
C HIS A 443 -8.65 -3.00 4.82
N GLN A 444 -9.45 -3.63 3.94
CA GLN A 444 -9.21 -5.02 3.55
C GLN A 444 -7.92 -5.15 2.72
N SER A 445 -7.65 -4.24 1.79
CA SER A 445 -6.41 -4.26 0.99
C SER A 445 -5.16 -4.08 1.86
N LEU A 446 -5.18 -3.17 2.83
CA LEU A 446 -4.08 -3.00 3.78
C LEU A 446 -3.87 -4.24 4.65
N ARG A 447 -4.98 -4.86 5.10
CA ARG A 447 -4.94 -6.11 5.89
C ARG A 447 -4.33 -7.26 5.10
N VAL A 448 -4.78 -7.48 3.84
CA VAL A 448 -4.23 -8.51 2.96
C VAL A 448 -2.74 -8.28 2.73
N ARG A 449 -2.34 -7.05 2.40
CA ARG A 449 -0.93 -6.72 2.19
C ARG A 449 -0.07 -7.08 3.40
N ARG A 450 -0.48 -6.66 4.60
CA ARG A 450 0.24 -6.95 5.83
C ARG A 450 0.38 -8.46 6.10
N LEU A 451 -0.73 -9.19 5.96
CA LEU A 451 -0.74 -10.63 6.21
C LEU A 451 0.03 -11.40 5.14
N HIS A 452 -0.05 -10.98 3.88
CA HIS A 452 0.78 -11.54 2.80
C HIS A 452 2.27 -11.36 3.11
N GLU A 453 2.72 -10.15 3.44
CA GLU A 453 4.11 -9.89 3.79
C GLU A 453 4.57 -10.77 4.96
N LYS A 454 3.76 -10.90 5.99
CA LYS A 454 4.02 -11.76 7.16
C LYS A 454 4.13 -13.24 6.79
N LEU A 455 3.21 -13.76 5.99
CA LEU A 455 3.12 -15.19 5.66
C LEU A 455 4.15 -15.62 4.63
N PHE A 456 4.58 -14.73 3.74
CA PHE A 456 5.64 -15.01 2.76
C PHE A 456 7.04 -15.13 3.37
N TYR A 457 7.30 -14.47 4.49
CA TYR A 457 8.61 -14.54 5.17
C TYR A 457 8.72 -15.70 6.16
N ARG A 458 7.62 -16.18 6.71
CA ARG A 458 7.60 -17.29 7.65
C ARG A 458 8.17 -18.62 7.06
N PRO A 459 7.79 -19.04 5.86
CA PRO A 459 8.37 -20.22 5.24
C PRO A 459 9.87 -20.12 4.94
N LEU A 460 10.37 -18.89 4.72
CA LEU A 460 11.81 -18.65 4.55
C LEU A 460 12.59 -18.92 5.84
N LEU A 461 12.03 -18.58 6.98
CA LEU A 461 12.64 -18.88 8.28
C LEU A 461 12.75 -20.39 8.51
N GLU A 462 11.75 -21.17 8.10
CA GLU A 462 11.75 -22.63 8.22
C GLU A 462 12.62 -23.31 7.16
N ALA A 463 12.69 -22.78 5.94
CA ALA A 463 13.59 -23.26 4.91
C ALA A 463 15.06 -22.92 5.21
N ALA A 464 15.32 -21.75 5.80
CA ALA A 464 16.65 -21.34 6.26
C ALA A 464 17.16 -22.20 7.44
N THR A 465 16.27 -22.80 8.23
CA THR A 465 16.67 -23.78 9.26
C THR A 465 17.21 -25.09 8.68
N ARG A 466 16.91 -25.33 7.38
CA ARG A 466 17.46 -26.46 6.64
C ARG A 466 18.78 -26.15 5.93
N PHE A 467 19.22 -24.89 5.88
CA PHE A 467 20.62 -24.56 5.64
C PHE A 467 21.40 -25.12 6.84
N ASN A 468 21.87 -26.32 6.62
CA ASN A 468 22.56 -27.16 7.59
C ASN A 468 23.59 -26.31 8.32
N THR A 469 23.64 -26.43 9.64
CA THR A 469 24.74 -25.96 10.49
C THR A 469 26.12 -26.35 9.94
N GLN A 470 26.20 -27.34 9.05
CA GLN A 470 27.38 -27.73 8.30
C GLN A 470 27.82 -26.74 7.19
N GLU A 471 26.90 -25.92 6.65
CA GLU A 471 27.29 -24.93 5.62
C GLU A 471 27.87 -23.63 6.21
N LEU A 472 27.55 -23.29 7.44
CA LEU A 472 28.23 -22.23 8.20
C LEU A 472 29.65 -22.69 8.67
N THR A 473 29.94 -23.98 8.58
CA THR A 473 31.26 -24.58 8.79
C THR A 473 32.04 -24.84 7.50
N LEU A 474 31.53 -24.36 6.34
CA LEU A 474 32.33 -24.37 5.08
C LEU A 474 33.62 -23.59 5.29
N SER A 475 34.67 -24.00 4.60
CA SER A 475 35.98 -23.35 4.64
C SER A 475 35.79 -21.82 4.49
N ASP A 476 36.47 -21.05 5.34
CA ASP A 476 36.40 -19.59 5.43
C ASP A 476 36.43 -18.91 4.05
N SER A 477 37.20 -19.40 3.12
CA SER A 477 37.32 -18.88 1.76
C SER A 477 36.07 -19.04 0.88
N SER A 478 35.17 -19.98 1.19
CA SER A 478 33.91 -20.17 0.45
C SER A 478 32.80 -19.21 0.96
N ALA A 479 32.70 -19.06 2.28
CA ALA A 479 31.78 -18.15 2.92
C ALA A 479 32.11 -16.67 2.59
N GLU A 480 33.39 -16.31 2.59
CA GLU A 480 33.87 -14.97 2.19
C GLU A 480 33.54 -14.64 0.73
N ARG A 481 33.74 -15.59 -0.20
CA ARG A 481 33.35 -15.40 -1.61
C ARG A 481 31.87 -15.17 -1.79
N ARG A 482 31.04 -15.87 -1.01
CA ARG A 482 29.58 -15.69 -1.05
C ARG A 482 29.15 -14.32 -0.50
N LEU A 483 29.77 -13.85 0.59
CA LEU A 483 29.55 -12.50 1.12
C LEU A 483 30.01 -11.42 0.14
N ALA A 484 31.15 -11.61 -0.53
CA ALA A 484 31.59 -10.70 -1.59
C ALA A 484 30.58 -10.63 -2.75
N ALA A 485 30.01 -11.77 -3.16
CA ALA A 485 28.97 -11.85 -4.20
C ALA A 485 27.65 -11.17 -3.75
N LEU A 486 27.35 -11.13 -2.45
CA LEU A 486 26.23 -10.40 -1.85
C LEU A 486 26.51 -8.89 -1.70
N GLY A 487 27.68 -8.40 -2.11
CA GLY A 487 28.00 -6.97 -2.09
C GLY A 487 28.71 -6.46 -0.83
N TYR A 488 29.14 -7.35 0.08
CA TYR A 488 29.96 -6.96 1.23
C TYR A 488 31.36 -6.59 0.76
N ALA A 489 31.80 -5.36 1.07
CA ALA A 489 33.12 -4.87 0.67
C ALA A 489 34.26 -5.43 1.54
N LYS A 490 33.94 -5.90 2.76
CA LYS A 490 34.88 -6.49 3.73
C LYS A 490 34.39 -7.84 4.25
N PRO A 491 34.39 -8.89 3.42
CA PRO A 491 33.83 -10.20 3.74
C PRO A 491 34.41 -10.84 5.00
N ASP A 492 35.70 -10.66 5.25
CA ASP A 492 36.43 -11.10 6.43
C ASP A 492 35.82 -10.51 7.74
N ARG A 493 35.55 -9.22 7.75
CA ARG A 493 34.90 -8.55 8.88
C ARG A 493 33.44 -8.94 9.03
N ALA A 494 32.71 -9.04 7.92
CA ALA A 494 31.34 -9.52 7.92
C ALA A 494 31.27 -10.93 8.54
N MET A 495 32.18 -11.82 8.19
CA MET A 495 32.28 -13.16 8.74
C MET A 495 32.53 -13.17 10.26
N ASN A 496 33.39 -12.26 10.75
CA ASN A 496 33.63 -12.09 12.18
C ASN A 496 32.38 -11.60 12.94
N HIS A 497 31.59 -10.72 12.35
CA HIS A 497 30.31 -10.29 12.94
C HIS A 497 29.29 -11.43 12.95
N ILE A 498 29.16 -12.21 11.88
CA ILE A 498 28.28 -13.38 11.79
C ILE A 498 28.64 -14.40 12.85
N ARG A 499 29.93 -14.74 13.01
CA ARG A 499 30.40 -15.66 14.04
C ARG A 499 30.10 -15.18 15.45
N ALA A 500 30.31 -13.88 15.73
CA ALA A 500 30.00 -13.32 17.05
C ALA A 500 28.51 -13.42 17.37
N LEU A 501 27.62 -13.21 16.40
CA LEU A 501 26.17 -13.33 16.55
C LEU A 501 25.73 -14.80 16.70
N SER A 502 26.29 -15.72 15.92
CA SER A 502 25.94 -17.14 15.89
C SER A 502 26.43 -17.90 17.11
N ASN A 503 27.60 -17.52 17.66
CA ASN A 503 28.21 -18.18 18.84
C ASN A 503 27.70 -17.66 20.17
N ALA A 504 26.69 -16.78 20.17
CA ALA A 504 26.04 -16.33 21.38
C ALA A 504 25.50 -17.53 22.19
N PRO A 505 25.71 -17.58 23.51
CA PRO A 505 25.36 -18.76 24.31
C PRO A 505 23.84 -18.97 24.39
N GLY A 506 23.43 -20.24 24.43
CA GLY A 506 22.05 -20.66 24.68
C GLY A 506 21.09 -20.42 23.54
N ARG A 507 19.83 -20.08 23.86
CA ARG A 507 18.71 -19.89 22.92
C ARG A 507 18.93 -18.72 21.97
N ARG A 508 19.70 -17.71 22.37
CA ARG A 508 19.98 -16.52 21.53
C ARG A 508 20.76 -16.90 20.26
N GLY A 509 21.85 -17.65 20.40
CA GLY A 509 22.63 -18.12 19.27
C GLY A 509 21.81 -18.98 18.31
N GLN A 510 20.92 -19.83 18.84
CA GLN A 510 20.02 -20.63 18.01
C GLN A 510 19.04 -19.77 17.21
N ILE A 511 18.45 -18.73 17.82
CA ILE A 511 17.56 -17.81 17.09
C ILE A 511 18.36 -17.01 16.05
N GLN A 512 19.58 -16.57 16.40
CA GLN A 512 20.43 -15.86 15.43
C GLN A 512 20.78 -16.73 14.21
N LEU A 513 21.16 -17.97 14.40
CA LEU A 513 21.41 -18.91 13.30
C LEU A 513 20.20 -19.06 12.39
N LEU A 514 19.00 -18.98 12.95
CA LEU A 514 17.75 -19.10 12.23
C LEU A 514 17.44 -17.88 11.36
N ILE A 515 17.64 -16.65 11.88
CA ILE A 515 17.22 -15.42 11.22
C ILE A 515 18.32 -14.77 10.37
N LEU A 516 19.59 -15.01 10.69
CA LEU A 516 20.73 -14.37 10.02
C LEU A 516 20.74 -14.49 8.51
N PRO A 517 20.46 -15.64 7.87
CA PRO A 517 20.49 -15.74 6.41
C PRO A 517 19.57 -14.73 5.73
N GLN A 518 18.35 -14.57 6.24
CA GLN A 518 17.37 -13.59 5.72
C GLN A 518 17.78 -12.14 6.01
N LEU A 519 18.31 -11.89 7.21
CA LEU A 519 18.78 -10.55 7.55
C LEU A 519 19.94 -10.13 6.67
N LEU A 520 20.90 -11.04 6.40
CA LEU A 520 22.04 -10.80 5.50
C LEU A 520 21.60 -10.51 4.07
N GLU A 521 20.61 -11.23 3.56
CA GLU A 521 20.03 -10.97 2.24
C GLU A 521 19.37 -9.59 2.19
N THR A 522 18.60 -9.21 3.23
CA THR A 522 17.96 -7.89 3.29
C THR A 522 19.00 -6.77 3.38
N ILE A 523 20.03 -6.95 4.22
CA ILE A 523 21.13 -5.99 4.36
C ILE A 523 21.91 -5.85 3.05
N SER A 524 22.14 -6.94 2.33
CA SER A 524 22.88 -6.92 1.04
C SER A 524 22.24 -6.04 -0.02
N ARG A 525 20.94 -5.79 0.08
CA ARG A 525 20.17 -4.89 -0.80
C ARG A 525 20.21 -3.43 -0.35
N THR A 526 20.92 -3.11 0.73
CA THR A 526 21.11 -1.73 1.19
C THR A 526 22.38 -1.12 0.61
N PRO A 527 22.53 0.21 0.60
CA PRO A 527 23.69 0.87 0.03
C PRO A 527 25.01 0.57 0.75
N ASP A 528 24.94 0.15 2.01
CA ASP A 528 26.12 -0.18 2.83
C ASP A 528 25.88 -1.44 3.66
N PRO A 529 26.03 -2.63 3.05
CA PRO A 529 25.85 -3.90 3.75
C PRO A 529 26.79 -4.09 4.95
N ASP A 530 28.05 -3.66 4.85
CA ASP A 530 29.02 -3.77 5.94
C ASP A 530 28.60 -2.95 7.17
N ALA A 531 28.17 -1.69 6.95
CA ALA A 531 27.65 -0.85 8.03
C ALA A 531 26.35 -1.39 8.60
N GLY A 532 25.45 -1.91 7.75
CA GLY A 532 24.19 -2.52 8.18
C GLY A 532 24.40 -3.70 9.12
N LEU A 533 25.30 -4.60 8.78
CA LEU A 533 25.64 -5.77 9.62
C LEU A 533 26.33 -5.36 10.94
N LEU A 534 27.24 -4.38 10.88
CA LEU A 534 27.87 -3.83 12.07
C LEU A 534 26.83 -3.20 13.01
N ASN A 535 25.91 -2.40 12.47
CA ASN A 535 24.87 -1.73 13.25
C ASN A 535 23.90 -2.75 13.84
N TYR A 536 23.55 -3.81 13.09
CA TYR A 536 22.75 -4.91 13.63
C TYR A 536 23.45 -5.60 14.82
N ARG A 537 24.74 -5.90 14.68
CA ARG A 537 25.52 -6.48 15.78
C ARG A 537 25.52 -5.58 17.01
N ARG A 538 25.84 -4.28 16.84
CA ARG A 538 25.82 -3.30 17.94
C ARG A 538 24.47 -3.23 18.63
N LEU A 539 23.38 -3.29 17.85
CA LEU A 539 22.03 -3.33 18.41
C LEU A 539 21.78 -4.60 19.21
N CYS A 540 22.26 -5.76 18.73
CA CYS A 540 22.19 -7.02 19.49
C CYS A 540 22.98 -6.97 20.80
N ASP A 541 24.13 -6.28 20.83
CA ASP A 541 24.94 -6.09 22.03
C ASP A 541 24.18 -5.20 23.06
N VAL A 542 23.55 -4.11 22.60
CA VAL A 542 22.70 -3.24 23.45
C VAL A 542 21.46 -3.97 23.98
N MET A 543 20.93 -4.89 23.19
CA MET A 543 19.72 -5.65 23.51
C MET A 543 20.02 -7.03 24.13
N GLU A 544 21.19 -7.19 24.77
CA GLU A 544 21.62 -8.47 25.32
C GLU A 544 20.62 -9.02 26.34
N ASP A 545 20.06 -8.18 27.18
CA ASP A 545 19.09 -8.56 28.24
C ASP A 545 17.62 -8.56 27.74
N ALA A 546 17.36 -8.18 26.49
CA ALA A 546 16.01 -8.04 25.96
C ALA A 546 15.54 -9.27 25.17
N ASP A 547 14.97 -10.22 25.87
CA ASP A 547 14.43 -11.47 25.28
C ASP A 547 13.38 -11.26 24.19
N TRP A 548 12.66 -10.14 24.22
CA TRP A 548 11.62 -9.82 23.27
C TRP A 548 12.18 -9.48 21.87
N PHE A 549 13.37 -8.90 21.79
CA PHE A 549 13.91 -8.36 20.55
C PHE A 549 14.11 -9.43 19.45
N LEU A 550 14.88 -10.49 19.78
CA LEU A 550 15.10 -11.56 18.81
C LEU A 550 13.83 -12.35 18.49
N ARG A 551 12.91 -12.48 19.46
CA ARG A 551 11.59 -13.08 19.21
C ARG A 551 10.79 -12.24 18.22
N LEU A 552 10.76 -10.91 18.41
CA LEU A 552 10.07 -10.00 17.49
C LEU A 552 10.62 -10.12 16.06
N LEU A 553 11.95 -10.13 15.88
CA LEU A 553 12.56 -10.29 14.56
C LEU A 553 12.27 -11.66 13.93
N ARG A 554 12.19 -12.72 14.75
CA ARG A 554 11.83 -14.06 14.29
C ARG A 554 10.36 -14.13 13.87
N ASP A 555 9.47 -13.54 14.66
CA ASP A 555 8.03 -13.72 14.56
C ASP A 555 7.37 -12.68 13.62
N ASP A 556 8.03 -11.52 13.38
CA ASP A 556 7.54 -10.46 12.51
C ASP A 556 8.59 -10.10 11.43
N GLY A 557 8.42 -10.68 10.25
CA GLY A 557 9.32 -10.46 9.10
C GLY A 557 9.31 -9.02 8.59
N VAL A 558 8.19 -8.28 8.77
CA VAL A 558 8.08 -6.87 8.37
C VAL A 558 8.99 -6.02 9.25
N VAL A 559 8.97 -6.25 10.56
CA VAL A 559 9.89 -5.57 11.51
C VAL A 559 11.34 -5.86 11.14
N ALA A 560 11.68 -7.12 10.87
CA ALA A 560 13.03 -7.52 10.50
C ALA A 560 13.50 -6.83 9.23
N GLN A 561 12.67 -6.77 8.18
CA GLN A 561 13.01 -6.09 6.92
C GLN A 561 13.18 -4.59 7.09
N ARG A 562 12.21 -3.93 7.73
CA ARG A 562 12.26 -2.48 7.94
C ARG A 562 13.50 -2.10 8.75
N LEU A 563 13.77 -2.86 9.82
CA LEU A 563 14.95 -2.63 10.66
C LEU A 563 16.25 -2.78 9.86
N MET A 564 16.42 -3.87 9.12
CA MET A 564 17.62 -4.10 8.31
C MET A 564 17.81 -3.02 7.24
N LYS A 565 16.74 -2.60 6.57
CA LYS A 565 16.79 -1.51 5.60
C LYS A 565 17.26 -0.21 6.25
N VAL A 566 16.75 0.14 7.42
CA VAL A 566 17.13 1.34 8.16
C VAL A 566 18.59 1.28 8.62
N LEU A 567 19.03 0.16 9.21
CA LEU A 567 20.40 -0.02 9.72
C LEU A 567 21.45 0.00 8.61
N GLY A 568 21.12 -0.46 7.40
CA GLY A 568 22.01 -0.45 6.24
C GLY A 568 21.94 0.84 5.40
N THR A 569 21.06 1.79 5.78
CA THR A 569 20.87 3.05 5.05
C THR A 569 21.37 4.25 5.84
N SER A 570 21.14 4.29 7.15
CA SER A 570 21.33 5.49 7.96
C SER A 570 22.07 5.19 9.27
N GLU A 571 23.31 5.68 9.36
CA GLU A 571 24.07 5.64 10.61
C GLU A 571 23.49 6.61 11.66
N TYR A 572 22.88 7.71 11.22
CA TYR A 572 22.18 8.66 12.08
C TYR A 572 21.03 7.98 12.86
N ILE A 573 20.19 7.22 12.17
CA ILE A 573 19.09 6.49 12.80
C ILE A 573 19.64 5.35 13.67
N ALA A 574 20.63 4.59 13.20
CA ALA A 574 21.20 3.47 13.93
C ALA A 574 21.78 3.90 15.30
N ASN A 575 22.52 5.02 15.34
CA ASN A 575 23.10 5.55 16.57
C ASN A 575 22.02 6.00 17.59
N MET A 576 20.92 6.60 17.11
CA MET A 576 19.81 6.99 17.98
C MET A 576 18.97 5.77 18.42
N LEU A 577 18.78 4.79 17.55
CA LEU A 577 18.02 3.57 17.83
C LEU A 577 18.68 2.73 18.94
N MET A 578 20.02 2.67 18.99
CA MET A 578 20.76 2.02 20.08
C MET A 578 20.47 2.62 21.46
N ARG A 579 20.02 3.88 21.50
CA ARG A 579 19.67 4.61 22.73
C ARG A 579 18.16 4.72 22.97
N SER A 580 17.33 4.33 22.00
CA SER A 580 15.87 4.27 22.07
C SER A 580 15.36 3.02 21.36
N PRO A 581 15.80 1.82 21.80
CA PRO A 581 15.47 0.57 21.12
C PRO A 581 13.99 0.18 21.21
N GLU A 582 13.25 0.75 22.16
CA GLU A 582 11.81 0.58 22.30
C GLU A 582 11.02 0.98 21.04
N VAL A 583 11.55 1.87 20.22
CA VAL A 583 10.93 2.30 18.95
C VAL A 583 10.81 1.13 17.95
N ILE A 584 11.62 0.07 18.09
CA ILE A 584 11.56 -1.12 17.22
C ILE A 584 10.15 -1.75 17.21
N HIS A 585 9.40 -1.67 18.31
CA HIS A 585 8.01 -2.12 18.34
C HIS A 585 7.09 -1.40 17.37
N GLN A 586 7.43 -0.17 16.98
CA GLN A 586 6.67 0.63 16.01
C GLN A 586 6.96 0.26 14.55
N TYR A 587 7.98 -0.59 14.29
CA TYR A 587 8.26 -1.09 12.95
C TYR A 587 7.23 -2.12 12.46
N SER A 588 6.40 -2.65 13.36
CA SER A 588 5.26 -3.51 13.01
C SER A 588 4.10 -2.70 12.42
N ASP A 589 3.17 -3.40 11.76
CA ASP A 589 1.92 -2.79 11.32
C ASP A 589 0.86 -2.84 12.43
N GLY A 590 0.02 -1.80 12.45
CA GLY A 590 -1.21 -1.72 13.24
C GLY A 590 -2.44 -2.06 12.40
N PRO A 591 -3.64 -1.93 12.96
CA PRO A 591 -4.90 -2.17 12.23
C PRO A 591 -5.05 -1.26 11.01
N ASP A 592 -4.62 -0.01 11.13
CA ASP A 592 -4.82 1.05 10.12
C ASP A 592 -3.57 1.32 9.26
N GLY A 593 -2.53 0.50 9.37
CA GLY A 593 -1.30 0.64 8.61
C GLY A 593 -0.03 0.61 9.47
N PRO A 594 1.11 1.09 8.95
CA PRO A 594 2.36 1.09 9.68
C PRO A 594 2.29 1.92 10.97
N LYS A 595 2.61 1.34 12.12
CA LYS A 595 2.62 2.05 13.42
C LYS A 595 3.55 3.26 13.45
N LEU A 596 4.61 3.26 12.63
CA LEU A 596 5.49 4.42 12.47
C LEU A 596 4.73 5.69 12.02
N CYS A 597 3.58 5.54 11.35
CA CYS A 597 2.74 6.64 10.85
C CYS A 597 1.50 6.88 11.72
N ASP A 598 1.16 5.97 12.64
CA ASP A 598 -0.05 6.00 13.46
C ASP A 598 0.14 6.83 14.75
N VAL A 599 0.76 7.99 14.64
CA VAL A 599 1.04 8.85 15.80
C VAL A 599 0.62 10.29 15.47
N ARG A 600 -0.32 10.81 16.27
CA ARG A 600 -0.77 12.20 16.13
C ARG A 600 0.24 13.15 16.75
N PRO A 601 0.60 14.24 16.08
CA PRO A 601 1.53 15.24 16.60
C PRO A 601 1.15 15.79 17.99
N GLU A 602 -0.17 15.94 18.23
CA GLU A 602 -0.70 16.45 19.51
C GLU A 602 -0.44 15.49 20.66
N ASP A 603 -0.53 14.18 20.42
CA ASP A 603 -0.30 13.15 21.44
C ASP A 603 1.19 13.05 21.79
N VAL A 604 2.08 13.19 20.79
CA VAL A 604 3.53 13.33 21.00
C VAL A 604 3.84 14.54 21.88
N ALA A 605 3.27 15.70 21.53
CA ALA A 605 3.49 16.93 22.28
C ALA A 605 3.02 16.79 23.73
N LYS A 606 1.82 16.27 23.96
CA LYS A 606 1.28 16.03 25.31
C LYS A 606 2.15 15.07 26.11
N GLY A 607 2.58 13.95 25.52
CA GLY A 607 3.43 12.96 26.15
C GLY A 607 4.80 13.53 26.54
N LEU A 608 5.44 14.28 25.65
CA LEU A 608 6.72 14.93 25.88
C LEU A 608 6.62 15.98 27.00
N ILE A 609 5.64 16.87 26.94
CA ILE A 609 5.42 17.89 27.98
C ILE A 609 5.16 17.24 29.33
N ALA A 610 4.23 16.27 29.38
CA ALA A 610 3.84 15.60 30.64
C ALA A 610 5.02 14.86 31.29
N SER A 611 5.85 14.16 30.51
CA SER A 611 7.03 13.45 31.05
C SER A 611 8.12 14.39 31.54
N THR A 612 8.29 15.53 30.88
CA THR A 612 9.29 16.53 31.21
C THR A 612 8.92 17.31 32.47
N VAL A 613 7.67 17.79 32.54
CA VAL A 613 7.15 18.61 33.65
C VAL A 613 7.06 17.82 34.98
N ARG A 614 6.92 16.50 34.92
CA ARG A 614 6.94 15.64 36.13
C ARG A 614 8.30 15.60 36.86
N GLN A 615 9.37 16.03 36.20
CA GLN A 615 10.70 16.02 36.79
C GLN A 615 10.90 17.26 37.66
N GLN A 616 11.29 17.07 38.90
CA GLN A 616 11.56 18.18 39.84
C GLN A 616 12.94 18.82 39.61
N ASP A 617 13.89 18.08 39.04
CA ASP A 617 15.25 18.53 38.74
C ASP A 617 15.36 18.93 37.27
N LEU A 618 15.89 20.12 37.03
CA LEU A 618 16.04 20.74 35.71
C LEU A 618 16.87 19.86 34.75
N LYS A 619 17.96 19.21 35.22
CA LYS A 619 18.81 18.35 34.39
C LYS A 619 18.05 17.06 33.98
N ARG A 620 17.26 16.49 34.91
CA ARG A 620 16.43 15.31 34.64
C ARG A 620 15.30 15.65 33.68
N ALA A 621 14.72 16.83 33.81
CA ALA A 621 13.69 17.30 32.86
C ALA A 621 14.25 17.41 31.44
N VAL A 622 15.44 17.98 31.27
CA VAL A 622 16.12 18.04 29.95
C VAL A 622 16.43 16.66 29.41
N ALA A 623 16.94 15.78 30.25
CA ALA A 623 17.23 14.40 29.83
C ALA A 623 15.97 13.67 29.37
N ALA A 624 14.83 13.84 30.06
CA ALA A 624 13.55 13.30 29.66
C ALA A 624 13.07 13.87 28.30
N ALA A 625 13.11 15.20 28.14
CA ALA A 625 12.74 15.85 26.87
C ALA A 625 13.59 15.35 25.69
N ARG A 626 14.92 15.22 25.88
CA ARG A 626 15.83 14.68 24.86
C ARG A 626 15.56 13.23 24.53
N SER A 627 15.26 12.40 25.53
CA SER A 627 14.93 11.00 25.30
C SER A 627 13.67 10.83 24.47
N HIS A 628 12.59 11.55 24.79
CA HIS A 628 11.36 11.55 23.99
C HIS A 628 11.58 12.08 22.57
N ARG A 629 12.29 13.21 22.44
CA ARG A 629 12.65 13.75 21.11
C ARG A 629 13.44 12.74 20.29
N ARG A 630 14.43 12.07 20.89
CA ARG A 630 15.23 11.04 20.21
C ARG A 630 14.35 9.90 19.68
N ALA A 631 13.44 9.39 20.50
CA ALA A 631 12.52 8.35 20.08
C ALA A 631 11.65 8.80 18.88
N GLU A 632 11.13 10.03 18.92
CA GLU A 632 10.36 10.60 17.81
C GLU A 632 11.20 10.84 16.56
N LEU A 633 12.45 11.32 16.71
CA LEU A 633 13.36 11.45 15.56
C LEU A 633 13.65 10.08 14.91
N VAL A 634 13.84 9.02 15.69
CA VAL A 634 14.00 7.66 15.17
C VAL A 634 12.77 7.24 14.41
N ARG A 635 11.57 7.45 14.97
CA ARG A 635 10.29 7.11 14.34
C ARG A 635 10.12 7.82 12.99
N ILE A 636 10.23 9.15 13.00
CA ILE A 636 10.05 10.00 11.80
C ILE A 636 11.09 9.65 10.73
N ALA A 637 12.37 9.57 11.11
CA ALA A 637 13.45 9.26 10.19
C ALA A 637 13.35 7.84 9.60
N SER A 638 12.89 6.87 10.39
CA SER A 638 12.63 5.53 9.89
C SER A 638 11.46 5.50 8.90
N ALA A 639 10.37 6.20 9.19
CA ALA A 639 9.24 6.32 8.28
C ALA A 639 9.63 7.01 6.96
N ASP A 640 10.49 8.05 7.01
CA ASP A 640 11.02 8.75 5.84
C ASP A 640 11.88 7.83 4.96
N VAL A 641 12.89 7.15 5.53
CA VAL A 641 13.79 6.22 4.80
C VAL A 641 13.03 5.03 4.23
N LEU A 642 11.99 4.57 4.91
CA LEU A 642 11.14 3.48 4.45
C LEU A 642 10.13 3.91 3.37
N GLY A 643 9.98 5.23 3.12
CA GLY A 643 9.03 5.78 2.16
C GLY A 643 7.57 5.73 2.65
N LEU A 644 7.36 5.70 3.97
CA LEU A 644 6.04 5.64 4.60
C LEU A 644 5.44 7.03 4.87
N MET A 645 6.25 8.09 4.85
CA MET A 645 5.86 9.49 5.00
C MET A 645 6.35 10.30 3.80
N ASP A 646 5.55 11.23 3.34
CA ASP A 646 5.96 12.21 2.35
C ASP A 646 6.77 13.37 2.99
N VAL A 647 7.41 14.20 2.15
CA VAL A 647 8.26 15.31 2.63
C VAL A 647 7.51 16.32 3.49
N PRO A 648 6.29 16.78 3.12
CA PRO A 648 5.47 17.65 3.96
C PRO A 648 5.13 17.04 5.32
N GLN A 649 4.80 15.75 5.38
CA GLN A 649 4.50 15.03 6.62
C GLN A 649 5.72 14.98 7.54
N VAL A 650 6.90 14.65 6.99
CA VAL A 650 8.17 14.63 7.72
C VAL A 650 8.48 16.02 8.31
N CYS A 651 8.36 17.07 7.51
CA CYS A 651 8.64 18.45 7.94
C CYS A 651 7.69 18.90 9.06
N ARG A 652 6.39 18.63 8.94
CA ARG A 652 5.39 18.95 9.97
C ARG A 652 5.67 18.19 11.26
N ALA A 653 5.97 16.89 11.18
CA ALA A 653 6.28 16.06 12.35
C ALA A 653 7.53 16.58 13.09
N LEU A 654 8.60 16.90 12.38
CA LEU A 654 9.82 17.48 12.96
C LEU A 654 9.56 18.83 13.64
N SER A 655 8.75 19.69 13.00
CA SER A 655 8.39 21.01 13.55
C SER A 655 7.54 20.89 14.82
N SER A 656 6.59 19.94 14.85
CA SER A 656 5.76 19.67 16.04
C SER A 656 6.59 19.16 17.22
N VAL A 657 7.56 18.28 16.97
CA VAL A 657 8.49 17.80 18.01
C VAL A 657 9.34 18.94 18.57
N TRP A 658 9.82 19.86 17.72
CA TRP A 658 10.56 21.04 18.15
C TRP A 658 9.67 21.98 19.01
N ALA A 659 8.46 22.28 18.57
CA ALA A 659 7.50 23.11 19.33
C ALA A 659 7.21 22.48 20.70
N ALA A 660 7.02 21.17 20.77
CA ALA A 660 6.80 20.45 22.03
C ALA A 660 8.01 20.55 22.99
N VAL A 661 9.22 20.41 22.46
CA VAL A 661 10.47 20.56 23.25
C VAL A 661 10.62 21.97 23.80
N LEU A 662 10.37 23.00 22.97
CA LEU A 662 10.41 24.40 23.40
C LEU A 662 9.39 24.69 24.49
N ASN A 663 8.16 24.19 24.32
CA ASN A 663 7.09 24.39 25.30
C ASN A 663 7.38 23.68 26.63
N ALA A 664 7.86 22.44 26.58
CA ALA A 664 8.27 21.70 27.77
C ALA A 664 9.42 22.38 28.51
N ALA A 665 10.46 22.82 27.79
CA ALA A 665 11.60 23.51 28.34
C ALA A 665 11.21 24.84 29.00
N LEU A 666 10.37 25.62 28.31
CA LEU A 666 9.89 26.91 28.85
C LEU A 666 9.08 26.71 30.15
N THR A 667 8.15 25.74 30.14
CA THR A 667 7.29 25.42 31.29
C THR A 667 8.15 25.02 32.50
N VAL A 668 9.13 24.12 32.31
CA VAL A 668 10.00 23.67 33.41
C VAL A 668 10.85 24.78 33.98
N VAL A 669 11.42 25.67 33.14
CA VAL A 669 12.23 26.81 33.59
C VAL A 669 11.40 27.84 34.35
N ILE A 670 10.15 28.11 33.89
CA ILE A 670 9.21 28.99 34.61
C ILE A 670 8.87 28.40 35.97
N ASN A 671 8.43 27.12 36.03
CA ASN A 671 8.10 26.47 37.29
C ASN A 671 9.26 26.44 38.28
N ALA A 672 10.46 26.17 37.79
CA ALA A 672 11.67 26.21 38.63
C ALA A 672 11.94 27.61 39.20
N SER A 673 11.75 28.66 38.39
CA SER A 673 11.92 30.06 38.83
C SER A 673 10.86 30.50 39.82
N GLU A 674 9.60 30.04 39.65
CA GLU A 674 8.51 30.30 40.61
C GLU A 674 8.80 29.63 41.97
N ALA A 675 9.26 28.38 41.94
CA ALA A 675 9.63 27.66 43.15
C ALA A 675 10.82 28.31 43.90
N GLU A 676 11.83 28.81 43.17
CA GLU A 676 12.97 29.49 43.75
C GLU A 676 12.58 30.86 44.36
N ARG A 677 11.70 31.60 43.73
CA ARG A 677 11.24 32.91 44.16
C ARG A 677 10.17 32.85 45.27
N GLY A 678 9.43 31.75 45.34
CA GLY A 678 8.24 31.63 46.21
C GLY A 678 7.05 32.51 45.76
N GLU A 679 7.10 33.04 44.55
CA GLU A 679 6.10 33.93 43.97
C GLU A 679 5.76 33.52 42.54
N PRO A 680 4.52 33.75 42.07
CA PRO A 680 4.13 33.49 40.67
C PRO A 680 5.00 34.24 39.67
N ALA A 681 5.05 33.77 38.44
CA ALA A 681 5.73 34.44 37.31
C ALA A 681 5.28 35.92 37.16
N PRO A 682 6.19 36.89 37.06
CA PRO A 682 5.84 38.31 36.94
C PRO A 682 5.36 38.70 35.54
N ALA A 683 5.50 37.82 34.57
CA ALA A 683 5.05 38.01 33.18
C ALA A 683 4.63 36.73 32.54
N ARG A 684 3.76 36.81 31.54
CA ARG A 684 3.50 35.76 30.58
C ARG A 684 4.55 35.78 29.47
N ILE A 685 4.96 34.66 28.96
CA ILE A 685 5.94 34.54 27.86
C ILE A 685 5.33 33.69 26.74
N ALA A 686 5.43 34.18 25.50
CA ALA A 686 5.13 33.42 24.28
C ALA A 686 6.40 33.27 23.44
N VAL A 687 6.54 32.13 22.76
CA VAL A 687 7.61 31.84 21.79
C VAL A 687 7.00 31.78 20.41
N ILE A 688 7.53 32.64 19.53
CA ILE A 688 7.12 32.72 18.14
C ILE A 688 8.19 32.02 17.28
N GLY A 689 7.83 30.93 16.63
CA GLY A 689 8.66 30.26 15.64
C GLY A 689 8.75 31.11 14.39
N MET A 690 9.95 31.18 13.87
CA MET A 690 10.31 31.92 12.66
C MET A 690 10.90 30.96 11.62
N GLY A 691 11.24 31.46 10.44
CA GLY A 691 11.93 30.71 9.43
C GLY A 691 11.23 29.38 9.08
N ARG A 692 11.97 28.28 9.04
CA ARG A 692 11.40 26.96 8.73
C ARG A 692 10.58 26.37 9.88
N LEU A 693 10.87 26.72 11.13
CA LEU A 693 10.05 26.30 12.27
C LEU A 693 8.65 26.91 12.19
N GLY A 694 8.56 28.22 11.98
CA GLY A 694 7.26 28.91 11.87
C GLY A 694 6.47 28.50 10.62
N GLY A 695 7.15 28.06 9.56
CA GLY A 695 6.52 27.49 8.36
C GLY A 695 6.08 26.04 8.50
N GLY A 696 6.41 25.34 9.60
CA GLY A 696 6.17 23.91 9.72
C GLY A 696 7.02 23.04 8.78
N GLU A 697 8.21 23.53 8.40
CA GLU A 697 9.04 22.99 7.31
C GLU A 697 10.46 22.59 7.76
N LEU A 698 10.65 22.21 9.03
CA LEU A 698 11.96 21.80 9.54
C LEU A 698 12.47 20.51 8.88
N GLY A 699 13.79 20.42 8.72
CA GLY A 699 14.51 19.19 8.41
C GLY A 699 15.32 18.68 9.61
N TYR A 700 15.93 17.49 9.50
CA TYR A 700 16.64 16.83 10.61
C TYR A 700 17.79 17.65 11.24
N GLY A 701 18.47 18.46 10.48
CA GLY A 701 19.58 19.28 10.95
C GLY A 701 19.25 20.76 11.11
N SER A 702 17.96 21.12 11.25
CA SER A 702 17.53 22.51 11.40
C SER A 702 17.63 22.96 12.87
N ASP A 703 18.11 24.17 13.08
CA ASP A 703 17.96 24.97 14.28
C ASP A 703 16.53 25.54 14.40
N ALA A 704 16.16 25.98 15.59
CA ALA A 704 14.88 26.64 15.84
C ALA A 704 15.08 28.16 15.85
N ASP A 705 14.67 28.83 14.77
CA ASP A 705 14.58 30.31 14.74
C ASP A 705 13.37 30.75 15.57
N VAL A 706 13.59 31.56 16.62
CA VAL A 706 12.50 32.02 17.50
C VAL A 706 12.60 33.47 17.93
N LEU A 707 11.44 34.08 18.26
CA LEU A 707 11.34 35.34 19.01
C LEU A 707 10.68 35.04 20.36
N PHE A 708 11.18 35.70 21.42
CA PHE A 708 10.53 35.65 22.74
C PHE A 708 9.76 36.95 22.98
N VAL A 709 8.49 36.81 23.27
CA VAL A 709 7.55 37.91 23.57
C VAL A 709 7.14 37.80 25.03
N CYS A 710 7.15 38.87 25.78
CA CYS A 710 6.63 38.88 27.14
C CYS A 710 5.50 39.90 27.31
N GLN A 711 4.61 39.63 28.27
CA GLN A 711 3.59 40.55 28.72
C GLN A 711 3.65 40.62 30.26
N PRO A 712 4.05 41.78 30.85
CA PRO A 712 3.97 41.98 32.30
C PRO A 712 2.55 41.69 32.84
N ASN A 713 2.47 41.05 33.99
CA ASN A 713 1.21 40.88 34.69
C ASN A 713 0.74 42.23 35.25
N PRO A 714 -0.56 42.45 35.52
CA PRO A 714 -1.05 43.67 36.15
C PRO A 714 -0.25 43.99 37.43
N ASP A 715 0.03 45.28 37.67
CA ASP A 715 0.71 45.82 38.85
C ASP A 715 2.22 45.37 38.99
N VAL A 716 2.82 44.81 38.00
CA VAL A 716 4.25 44.45 37.96
C VAL A 716 5.04 45.48 37.17
N ASP A 717 6.23 45.89 37.70
CA ASP A 717 7.13 46.76 36.98
C ASP A 717 7.62 46.12 35.65
N GLU A 718 7.41 46.84 34.55
CA GLU A 718 7.74 46.33 33.21
C GLU A 718 9.24 45.98 33.10
N ALA A 719 10.14 46.81 33.66
CA ALA A 719 11.56 46.55 33.59
C ALA A 719 11.96 45.29 34.38
N ALA A 720 11.33 45.01 35.52
CA ALA A 720 11.55 43.81 36.30
C ALA A 720 11.01 42.56 35.57
N ALA A 721 9.82 42.66 35.00
CA ALA A 721 9.21 41.61 34.20
C ALA A 721 10.04 41.25 32.97
N VAL A 722 10.56 42.22 32.23
CA VAL A 722 11.44 41.99 31.07
C VAL A 722 12.78 41.37 31.51
N ARG A 723 13.41 41.80 32.61
CA ARG A 723 14.66 41.19 33.11
C ARG A 723 14.45 39.73 33.48
N TRP A 724 13.34 39.43 34.18
CA TRP A 724 12.98 38.04 34.50
C TRP A 724 12.77 37.21 33.25
N SER A 725 12.00 37.70 32.31
CA SER A 725 11.73 37.01 31.03
C SER A 725 13.01 36.75 30.23
N GLN A 726 13.98 37.71 30.26
CA GLN A 726 15.29 37.49 29.64
C GLN A 726 16.04 36.34 30.29
N THR A 727 16.05 36.26 31.64
CA THR A 727 16.70 35.16 32.38
C THR A 727 16.04 33.82 32.02
N ILE A 728 14.70 33.76 31.92
CA ILE A 728 13.98 32.54 31.49
C ILE A 728 14.41 32.14 30.07
N ALA A 729 14.40 33.07 29.11
CA ALA A 729 14.78 32.77 27.73
C ALA A 729 16.24 32.30 27.60
N GLU A 730 17.17 32.91 28.35
CA GLU A 730 18.57 32.48 28.36
C GLU A 730 18.76 31.11 29.00
N ASN A 731 18.05 30.82 30.09
CA ASN A 731 18.06 29.52 30.73
C ASN A 731 17.52 28.43 29.76
N VAL A 732 16.41 28.64 29.05
CA VAL A 732 15.89 27.72 28.02
C VAL A 732 16.96 27.49 26.95
N ARG A 733 17.56 28.54 26.40
CA ARG A 733 18.60 28.42 25.38
C ARG A 733 19.83 27.66 25.87
N THR A 734 20.34 27.99 27.04
CA THR A 734 21.51 27.32 27.64
C THR A 734 21.23 25.87 27.93
N MET A 735 20.04 25.58 28.45
CA MET A 735 19.63 24.24 28.82
C MET A 735 19.51 23.34 27.58
N LEU A 736 18.86 23.82 26.54
CA LEU A 736 18.69 23.08 25.28
C LEU A 736 19.99 22.98 24.48
N GLY A 737 20.83 24.03 24.53
CA GLY A 737 22.14 24.07 23.87
C GLY A 737 23.26 23.30 24.58
N SER A 738 23.02 22.73 25.79
CA SER A 738 24.03 21.97 26.50
C SER A 738 24.51 20.74 25.71
N PRO A 739 25.81 20.45 25.66
CA PRO A 739 26.35 19.31 24.91
C PRO A 739 25.71 17.98 25.31
N SER A 740 25.40 17.16 24.34
CA SER A 740 24.91 15.78 24.52
C SER A 740 25.23 14.96 23.28
N ASP A 741 25.11 13.64 23.40
CA ASP A 741 25.23 12.73 22.26
C ASP A 741 23.98 12.71 21.35
N ASP A 742 22.92 13.42 21.73
CA ASP A 742 21.71 13.57 20.89
C ASP A 742 21.92 14.70 19.85
N PRO A 743 21.18 14.70 18.75
CA PRO A 743 21.22 15.77 17.78
C PRO A 743 21.01 17.15 18.45
N PRO A 744 21.76 18.18 18.05
CA PRO A 744 21.74 19.49 18.71
C PRO A 744 20.33 20.08 18.83
N LEU A 745 20.11 20.87 19.86
CA LEU A 745 18.91 21.66 20.15
C LEU A 745 19.28 23.14 20.17
N GLU A 746 19.72 23.66 19.03
CA GLU A 746 20.12 25.07 18.93
C GLU A 746 18.89 25.97 18.74
N VAL A 747 18.75 26.95 19.65
CA VAL A 747 17.69 27.96 19.61
C VAL A 747 18.32 29.28 19.13
N ASP A 748 18.03 29.63 17.87
CA ASP A 748 18.54 30.88 17.28
C ASP A 748 17.51 32.00 17.44
N THR A 749 17.99 33.12 17.95
CA THR A 749 17.23 34.37 18.13
C THR A 749 17.71 35.47 17.20
N GLY A 750 18.47 35.14 16.15
CA GLY A 750 19.09 36.09 15.23
C GLY A 750 18.14 36.92 14.39
N LEU A 751 16.89 36.47 14.25
CA LEU A 751 15.84 37.19 13.51
C LEU A 751 15.09 38.24 14.36
N ARG A 752 15.49 38.46 15.63
CA ARG A 752 14.87 39.48 16.46
C ARG A 752 15.21 40.89 16.01
N PRO A 753 14.39 41.89 16.37
CA PRO A 753 14.72 43.33 16.15
C PRO A 753 16.14 43.70 16.51
N GLU A 754 16.82 44.44 15.61
CA GLU A 754 18.25 44.80 15.72
C GLU A 754 19.21 43.60 15.64
N GLY A 755 18.74 42.42 15.26
CA GLY A 755 19.53 41.20 15.11
C GLY A 755 20.27 40.82 16.40
N ARG A 756 21.51 40.41 16.29
CA ARG A 756 22.32 39.95 17.44
C ARG A 756 22.57 41.02 18.50
N ASN A 757 22.43 42.32 18.18
CA ASN A 757 22.62 43.44 19.10
C ASN A 757 21.35 43.77 19.90
N GLY A 758 20.18 43.31 19.48
CA GLY A 758 18.89 43.55 20.13
C GLY A 758 18.68 42.68 21.39
N LYS A 759 17.76 43.13 22.24
CA LYS A 759 17.32 42.35 23.42
C LYS A 759 16.68 41.03 22.99
N VAL A 760 16.96 39.96 23.74
CA VAL A 760 16.44 38.63 23.44
C VAL A 760 14.93 38.57 23.65
N VAL A 761 14.39 39.25 24.65
CA VAL A 761 12.99 39.35 24.98
C VAL A 761 12.53 40.80 24.92
N ARG A 762 11.36 41.05 24.35
CA ARG A 762 10.70 42.36 24.33
C ARG A 762 9.23 42.21 24.71
N THR A 763 8.62 43.25 25.21
CA THR A 763 7.16 43.29 25.39
C THR A 763 6.47 43.41 24.03
N LEU A 764 5.21 42.98 23.97
CA LEU A 764 4.36 43.09 22.75
C LEU A 764 4.32 44.57 22.28
N THR A 765 4.19 45.52 23.21
CA THR A 765 4.18 46.95 22.92
C THR A 765 5.50 47.42 22.32
N ALA A 766 6.63 46.92 22.86
CA ALA A 766 7.96 47.25 22.34
C ALA A 766 8.22 46.66 20.95
N TYR A 767 7.70 45.48 20.66
CA TYR A 767 7.71 44.88 19.30
C TYR A 767 6.91 45.74 18.32
N ALA A 768 5.68 46.15 18.69
CA ALA A 768 4.82 46.99 17.86
C ALA A 768 5.51 48.32 17.52
N ALA A 769 6.02 49.02 18.56
CA ALA A 769 6.70 50.29 18.36
C ALA A 769 7.97 50.19 17.49
N TYR A 770 8.72 49.11 17.63
CA TYR A 770 9.89 48.88 16.78
C TYR A 770 9.52 48.66 15.32
N TYR A 771 8.57 47.77 15.05
CA TYR A 771 8.17 47.45 13.68
C TYR A 771 7.46 48.63 12.99
N ASP A 772 6.75 49.46 13.71
CA ASP A 772 6.13 50.67 13.13
C ASP A 772 7.16 51.73 12.70
N GLN A 773 8.31 51.85 13.42
CA GLN A 773 9.24 52.94 13.20
C GLN A 773 10.56 52.56 12.52
N TRP A 774 11.02 51.30 12.75
CA TRP A 774 12.40 50.91 12.42
C TRP A 774 12.54 49.68 11.56
N ALA A 775 11.42 48.96 11.29
CA ALA A 775 11.47 47.70 10.55
C ALA A 775 12.13 47.85 9.17
N GLN A 776 13.11 47.00 8.93
CA GLN A 776 13.71 46.90 7.60
C GLN A 776 12.88 45.92 6.74
N PRO A 777 12.88 46.03 5.41
CA PRO A 777 12.11 45.13 4.52
C PRO A 777 12.37 43.66 4.74
N TRP A 778 13.59 43.24 5.09
CA TRP A 778 13.93 41.84 5.38
C TRP A 778 13.36 41.35 6.72
N GLU A 779 13.16 42.23 7.71
CA GLU A 779 12.51 41.85 8.98
C GLU A 779 11.02 41.62 8.77
N ILE A 780 10.37 42.46 7.94
CA ILE A 780 8.99 42.29 7.53
C ILE A 780 8.82 40.96 6.74
N GLN A 781 9.76 40.69 5.84
CA GLN A 781 9.81 39.42 5.10
C GLN A 781 9.95 38.23 6.05
N ALA A 782 10.80 38.31 7.08
CA ALA A 782 10.97 37.25 8.07
C ALA A 782 9.69 36.98 8.86
N LEU A 783 8.89 38.02 9.17
CA LEU A 783 7.59 37.89 9.86
C LEU A 783 6.54 37.09 9.06
N LEU A 784 6.67 36.93 7.74
CA LEU A 784 5.77 36.06 6.94
C LEU A 784 5.74 34.63 7.44
N ARG A 785 6.81 34.20 8.10
CA ARG A 785 6.95 32.84 8.67
C ARG A 785 6.64 32.77 10.16
N ALA A 786 6.19 33.89 10.79
CA ALA A 786 5.89 33.91 12.21
C ALA A 786 4.68 33.05 12.55
N HIS A 787 4.85 32.14 13.51
CA HIS A 787 3.80 31.26 14.03
C HIS A 787 4.06 31.00 15.52
N GLN A 788 3.02 30.96 16.34
CA GLN A 788 3.18 30.67 17.77
C GLN A 788 3.50 29.17 17.97
N VAL A 789 4.56 28.86 18.73
CA VAL A 789 5.06 27.50 18.92
C VAL A 789 5.13 27.04 20.38
N ALA A 790 5.21 27.97 21.35
CA ALA A 790 5.28 27.60 22.77
C ALA A 790 4.84 28.78 23.67
N GLY A 791 4.57 28.49 24.95
CA GLY A 791 4.24 29.47 25.98
C GLY A 791 2.77 29.90 25.96
N ASP A 792 2.50 31.16 26.39
CA ASP A 792 1.14 31.69 26.50
C ASP A 792 0.48 31.85 25.13
N GLU A 793 -0.61 31.14 24.93
CA GLU A 793 -1.29 31.07 23.64
C GLU A 793 -1.95 32.41 23.27
N ASN A 794 -2.57 33.09 24.25
CA ASN A 794 -3.25 34.36 24.00
C ASN A 794 -2.23 35.45 23.62
N LEU A 795 -1.11 35.54 24.34
CA LEU A 795 -0.03 36.46 24.01
C LEU A 795 0.56 36.17 22.62
N GLY A 796 0.69 34.89 22.25
CA GLY A 796 1.09 34.45 20.91
C GLY A 796 0.13 34.93 19.83
N ILE A 797 -1.17 34.78 20.02
CA ILE A 797 -2.23 35.26 19.13
C ILE A 797 -2.17 36.79 19.00
N ASP A 798 -2.04 37.50 20.11
CA ASP A 798 -1.93 38.97 20.11
C ASP A 798 -0.71 39.45 19.32
N PHE A 799 0.43 38.73 19.45
CA PHE A 799 1.63 39.02 18.65
C PHE A 799 1.39 38.81 17.16
N LEU A 800 0.73 37.72 16.79
CA LEU A 800 0.42 37.43 15.39
C LEU A 800 -0.56 38.45 14.79
N HIS A 801 -1.56 38.88 15.54
CA HIS A 801 -2.45 39.98 15.11
C HIS A 801 -1.70 41.28 14.89
N MET A 802 -0.74 41.60 15.74
CA MET A 802 0.16 42.76 15.56
C MET A 802 1.01 42.56 14.30
N ALA A 803 1.65 41.42 14.15
CA ALA A 803 2.50 41.08 13.00
C ALA A 803 1.73 41.09 11.66
N ASP A 804 0.47 40.68 11.64
CA ASP A 804 -0.36 40.69 10.43
C ASP A 804 -0.55 42.09 9.82
N ARG A 805 -0.65 43.10 10.65
CA ARG A 805 -0.75 44.50 10.18
C ARG A 805 0.55 44.98 9.48
N ILE A 806 1.68 44.38 9.84
CA ILE A 806 3.01 44.72 9.35
C ILE A 806 3.38 43.92 8.12
N ARG A 807 3.16 42.60 8.18
CA ARG A 807 3.51 41.68 7.08
C ARG A 807 2.51 41.69 5.93
N TYR A 808 1.27 42.16 6.15
CA TYR A 808 0.20 42.27 5.16
C TYR A 808 -0.41 43.69 5.16
N PRO A 809 0.42 44.76 4.89
CA PRO A 809 -0.06 46.12 4.98
C PRO A 809 -1.14 46.39 3.93
N ALA A 810 -2.12 47.24 4.28
CA ALA A 810 -3.15 47.71 3.37
C ALA A 810 -2.51 48.40 2.14
N GLY A 811 -2.78 47.89 0.93
CA GLY A 811 -2.16 48.34 -0.30
C GLY A 811 -0.87 47.66 -0.73
N GLY A 812 -0.38 46.67 0.06
CA GLY A 812 0.84 45.92 -0.18
C GLY A 812 2.11 46.69 0.19
N VAL A 813 3.25 46.07 0.01
CA VAL A 813 4.56 46.73 0.27
C VAL A 813 4.96 47.73 -0.83
N SER A 814 5.71 48.75 -0.48
CA SER A 814 6.14 49.78 -1.43
C SER A 814 7.06 49.24 -2.53
N ALA A 815 7.15 49.96 -3.67
CA ALA A 815 8.07 49.60 -4.76
C ALA A 815 9.53 49.65 -4.31
N GLU A 816 9.86 50.55 -3.38
CA GLU A 816 11.19 50.71 -2.81
C GLU A 816 11.54 49.50 -1.94
N ALA A 817 10.61 48.99 -1.14
CA ALA A 817 10.78 47.78 -0.33
C ALA A 817 11.00 46.55 -1.25
N VAL A 818 10.25 46.40 -2.32
CA VAL A 818 10.48 45.35 -3.32
C VAL A 818 11.87 45.45 -3.94
N LYS A 819 12.31 46.63 -4.31
CA LYS A 819 13.65 46.86 -4.87
C LYS A 819 14.76 46.50 -3.86
N GLU A 820 14.58 46.84 -2.59
CA GLU A 820 15.54 46.50 -1.55
C GLU A 820 15.57 44.99 -1.29
N ILE A 821 14.44 44.29 -1.27
CA ILE A 821 14.37 42.82 -1.16
C ILE A 821 15.12 42.16 -2.32
N ARG A 822 14.93 42.63 -3.55
CA ARG A 822 15.66 42.12 -4.73
C ARG A 822 17.17 42.34 -4.60
N ARG A 823 17.60 43.50 -4.07
CA ARG A 823 19.01 43.80 -3.82
C ARG A 823 19.60 42.90 -2.74
N ILE A 824 18.87 42.66 -1.65
CA ILE A 824 19.31 41.74 -0.58
C ILE A 824 19.42 40.32 -1.12
N LYS A 825 18.46 39.86 -1.92
CA LYS A 825 18.52 38.53 -2.56
C LYS A 825 19.75 38.39 -3.46
N ALA A 826 20.01 39.36 -4.32
CA ALA A 826 21.21 39.36 -5.17
C ALA A 826 22.53 39.28 -4.37
N ARG A 827 22.59 39.97 -3.24
CA ARG A 827 23.74 39.90 -2.34
C ARG A 827 23.86 38.53 -1.65
N VAL A 828 22.75 37.96 -1.19
CA VAL A 828 22.72 36.61 -0.60
C VAL A 828 23.23 35.59 -1.60
N ASP A 829 22.77 35.66 -2.85
CA ASP A 829 23.21 34.75 -3.92
C ASP A 829 24.73 34.89 -4.24
N ALA A 830 25.28 36.09 -4.10
CA ALA A 830 26.69 36.33 -4.40
C ALA A 830 27.63 36.01 -3.23
N GLU A 831 27.20 36.22 -1.97
CA GLU A 831 28.12 36.28 -0.81
C GLU A 831 27.92 35.08 0.18
N ARG A 832 26.74 34.46 0.26
CA ARG A 832 26.45 33.48 1.29
C ARG A 832 26.75 32.02 0.93
N LEU A 833 27.01 31.71 -0.34
CA LEU A 833 27.42 30.37 -0.74
C LEU A 833 28.80 30.07 -0.13
N PRO A 834 28.99 28.96 0.60
CA PRO A 834 30.29 28.61 1.19
C PRO A 834 31.39 28.54 0.13
N ARG A 835 32.59 28.95 0.47
CA ARG A 835 33.74 28.90 -0.46
C ARG A 835 33.99 27.46 -0.91
N GLY A 836 34.06 27.26 -2.21
CA GLY A 836 34.24 25.93 -2.83
C GLY A 836 32.99 25.08 -2.98
N ALA A 837 31.82 25.58 -2.55
CA ALA A 837 30.55 24.88 -2.81
C ALA A 837 30.10 25.06 -4.27
N ASP A 838 29.57 24.00 -4.86
CA ASP A 838 28.99 24.08 -6.20
C ASP A 838 27.55 24.60 -6.13
N PRO A 839 27.26 25.75 -6.77
CA PRO A 839 25.91 26.32 -6.77
C PRO A 839 24.86 25.45 -7.49
N ALA A 840 25.27 24.46 -8.26
CA ALA A 840 24.33 23.56 -8.93
C ALA A 840 23.79 22.46 -8.01
N THR A 841 24.59 22.05 -7.00
CA THR A 841 24.29 20.90 -6.14
C THR A 841 24.13 21.25 -4.67
N HIS A 842 24.14 22.57 -4.32
CA HIS A 842 23.91 23.03 -2.95
C HIS A 842 22.40 23.19 -2.70
N THR A 843 21.81 22.33 -1.88
CA THR A 843 20.35 22.19 -1.73
C THR A 843 19.66 23.43 -1.15
N LYS A 844 20.31 24.19 -0.27
CA LYS A 844 19.73 25.37 0.38
C LYS A 844 19.96 26.65 -0.41
N LEU A 845 21.21 26.97 -0.74
CA LEU A 845 21.61 28.27 -1.33
C LEU A 845 21.96 28.13 -2.83
N GLY A 846 21.83 26.96 -3.41
CA GLY A 846 22.11 26.72 -4.81
C GLY A 846 21.04 27.30 -5.75
N ARG A 847 21.33 27.24 -7.05
CA ARG A 847 20.44 27.76 -8.11
C ARG A 847 19.15 26.94 -8.16
N GLY A 848 18.01 27.58 -7.93
CA GLY A 848 16.71 26.92 -7.86
C GLY A 848 16.55 26.02 -6.62
N GLY A 849 17.43 26.17 -5.61
CA GLY A 849 17.33 25.50 -4.33
C GLY A 849 16.31 26.15 -3.40
N LEU A 850 16.27 25.68 -2.14
CA LEU A 850 15.22 26.04 -1.18
C LEU A 850 15.08 27.55 -0.98
N ALA A 851 16.21 28.27 -0.79
CA ALA A 851 16.17 29.71 -0.57
C ALA A 851 15.62 30.48 -1.77
N ASP A 852 15.89 30.03 -3.00
CA ASP A 852 15.34 30.67 -4.21
C ASP A 852 13.81 30.58 -4.25
N ILE A 853 13.26 29.43 -3.89
CA ILE A 853 11.82 29.19 -3.92
C ILE A 853 11.12 29.92 -2.78
N GLU A 854 11.66 29.80 -1.55
CA GLU A 854 11.11 30.45 -0.36
C GLU A 854 11.07 31.99 -0.54
N TRP A 855 12.15 32.60 -1.05
CA TRP A 855 12.19 34.04 -1.34
C TRP A 855 11.19 34.44 -2.45
N THR A 856 10.98 33.58 -3.45
CA THR A 856 10.00 33.84 -4.52
C THR A 856 8.58 33.87 -3.97
N VAL A 857 8.22 32.90 -3.13
CA VAL A 857 6.92 32.86 -2.46
C VAL A 857 6.72 34.08 -1.57
N GLN A 858 7.72 34.41 -0.74
CA GLN A 858 7.66 35.55 0.18
C GLN A 858 7.53 36.88 -0.58
N LEU A 859 8.23 37.05 -1.70
CA LEU A 859 8.08 38.24 -2.52
C LEU A 859 6.67 38.40 -3.08
N LEU A 860 6.07 37.31 -3.55
CA LEU A 860 4.68 37.30 -4.04
C LEU A 860 3.67 37.56 -2.91
N GLN A 861 3.88 36.98 -1.72
CA GLN A 861 3.06 37.29 -0.54
C GLN A 861 3.11 38.78 -0.19
N LEU A 862 4.28 39.36 -0.06
CA LEU A 862 4.44 40.79 0.22
C LEU A 862 3.78 41.71 -0.81
N ARG A 863 3.80 41.33 -2.05
CA ARG A 863 3.18 42.13 -3.15
C ARG A 863 1.67 42.00 -3.20
N TYR A 864 1.09 40.82 -2.91
CA TYR A 864 -0.29 40.50 -3.28
C TYR A 864 -1.19 40.04 -2.12
N ALA A 865 -0.63 39.75 -0.91
CA ALA A 865 -1.43 39.28 0.20
C ALA A 865 -2.50 40.27 0.67
N HIS A 866 -2.32 41.60 0.43
CA HIS A 866 -3.33 42.60 0.68
C HIS A 866 -4.60 42.42 -0.17
N ARG A 867 -4.53 41.72 -1.31
CA ARG A 867 -5.65 41.41 -2.20
C ARG A 867 -6.21 40.02 -1.98
N PHE A 868 -5.35 39.06 -1.65
CA PHE A 868 -5.69 37.64 -1.56
C PHE A 868 -5.41 37.12 -0.15
N ARG A 869 -6.46 36.98 0.66
CA ARG A 869 -6.34 36.48 2.04
C ARG A 869 -5.79 35.03 2.10
N SER A 870 -5.97 34.23 1.07
CA SER A 870 -5.39 32.89 0.94
C SER A 870 -3.85 32.87 0.99
N LEU A 871 -3.20 34.00 0.72
CA LEU A 871 -1.74 34.17 0.83
C LEU A 871 -1.27 34.46 2.28
N HIS A 872 -2.18 34.63 3.25
CA HIS A 872 -1.85 34.72 4.66
C HIS A 872 -1.53 33.34 5.22
N ASN A 873 -0.42 32.77 4.79
CA ASN A 873 0.01 31.42 5.10
C ASN A 873 1.51 31.38 5.36
N THR A 874 1.96 30.57 6.31
CA THR A 874 3.40 30.45 6.66
C THR A 874 4.10 29.30 5.92
N SER A 875 3.34 28.34 5.34
CA SER A 875 3.88 27.21 4.57
C SER A 875 4.23 27.62 3.14
N THR A 876 5.38 27.19 2.62
CA THR A 876 5.81 27.45 1.24
C THR A 876 4.90 26.73 0.24
N LEU A 877 4.56 25.47 0.49
CA LEU A 877 3.75 24.67 -0.44
C LEU A 877 2.30 25.16 -0.50
N GLU A 878 1.70 25.45 0.65
CA GLU A 878 0.33 25.99 0.70
C GLU A 878 0.25 27.39 0.09
N SER A 879 1.31 28.22 0.30
CA SER A 879 1.40 29.53 -0.35
C SER A 879 1.54 29.40 -1.87
N LEU A 880 2.27 28.40 -2.39
CA LEU A 880 2.34 28.11 -3.83
C LEU A 880 0.96 27.71 -4.41
N ASP A 881 0.19 26.90 -3.67
CA ASP A 881 -1.19 26.58 -4.06
C ASP A 881 -2.08 27.83 -4.12
N ALA A 882 -2.00 28.68 -3.10
CA ALA A 882 -2.73 29.96 -3.07
C ALA A 882 -2.29 30.93 -4.19
N ILE A 883 -0.99 30.96 -4.53
CA ILE A 883 -0.44 31.73 -5.64
C ILE A 883 -1.01 31.26 -6.98
N GLY A 884 -1.10 29.94 -7.18
CA GLY A 884 -1.72 29.35 -8.37
C GLY A 884 -3.21 29.66 -8.46
N ALA A 885 -3.96 29.45 -7.37
CA ALA A 885 -5.38 29.76 -7.29
C ALA A 885 -5.72 31.24 -7.51
N ALA A 886 -4.78 32.13 -7.15
CA ALA A 886 -4.88 33.57 -7.41
C ALA A 886 -4.36 34.00 -8.80
N GLU A 887 -3.98 33.05 -9.65
CA GLU A 887 -3.44 33.27 -11.01
C GLU A 887 -2.22 34.21 -11.05
N LEU A 888 -1.46 34.32 -9.96
CA LEU A 888 -0.25 35.13 -9.88
C LEU A 888 0.96 34.48 -10.57
N LEU A 889 0.94 33.16 -10.70
CA LEU A 889 1.84 32.35 -11.53
C LEU A 889 1.00 31.34 -12.30
N GLY A 890 1.48 30.95 -13.50
CA GLY A 890 0.85 29.88 -14.26
C GLY A 890 0.97 28.53 -13.53
N GLU A 891 0.02 27.65 -13.74
CA GLU A 891 -0.07 26.33 -13.11
C GLU A 891 1.23 25.51 -13.26
N ASN A 892 1.83 25.52 -14.45
CA ASN A 892 3.10 24.85 -14.72
C ASN A 892 4.28 25.46 -13.91
N ASP A 893 4.33 26.80 -13.74
CA ASP A 893 5.36 27.45 -12.94
C ASP A 893 5.24 27.08 -11.45
N VAL A 894 4.01 27.01 -10.94
CA VAL A 894 3.72 26.56 -9.55
C VAL A 894 4.16 25.12 -9.37
N ALA A 895 3.80 24.22 -10.27
CA ALA A 895 4.18 22.81 -10.22
C ALA A 895 5.71 22.63 -10.23
N LEU A 896 6.44 23.38 -11.07
CA LEU A 896 7.90 23.36 -11.12
C LEU A 896 8.54 23.83 -9.79
N LEU A 897 8.01 24.87 -9.16
CA LEU A 897 8.52 25.35 -7.86
C LEU A 897 8.25 24.36 -6.73
N LYS A 898 7.06 23.73 -6.70
CA LYS A 898 6.69 22.69 -5.73
C LYS A 898 7.59 21.46 -5.86
N ASP A 899 7.77 20.94 -7.07
CA ASP A 899 8.63 19.79 -7.35
C ASP A 899 10.08 20.07 -6.92
N ALA A 900 10.61 21.26 -7.22
CA ALA A 900 11.95 21.66 -6.82
C ALA A 900 12.10 21.76 -5.28
N TRP A 901 11.11 22.33 -4.60
CA TRP A 901 11.16 22.45 -3.14
C TRP A 901 11.12 21.06 -2.47
N ILE A 902 10.23 20.16 -2.92
CA ILE A 902 10.12 18.78 -2.43
C ILE A 902 11.43 18.02 -2.70
N THR A 903 11.95 18.09 -3.93
CA THR A 903 13.19 17.41 -4.33
C THR A 903 14.39 17.91 -3.52
N ALA A 904 14.54 19.21 -3.36
CA ALA A 904 15.64 19.80 -2.60
C ALA A 904 15.53 19.49 -1.09
N THR A 905 14.34 19.50 -0.51
CA THR A 905 14.12 19.13 0.89
C THR A 905 14.42 17.64 1.11
N LYS A 906 13.95 16.76 0.22
CA LYS A 906 14.21 15.30 0.27
C LYS A 906 15.72 15.02 0.20
N ALA A 907 16.42 15.66 -0.74
CA ALA A 907 17.87 15.54 -0.90
C ALA A 907 18.62 16.02 0.34
N ARG A 908 18.21 17.14 0.94
CA ARG A 908 18.80 17.71 2.15
C ARG A 908 18.58 16.80 3.37
N ASN A 909 17.37 16.27 3.53
CA ASN A 909 17.05 15.31 4.59
C ASN A 909 17.90 14.04 4.45
N ALA A 910 17.99 13.48 3.25
CA ALA A 910 18.81 12.29 2.96
C ALA A 910 20.30 12.52 3.26
N LEU A 911 20.83 13.71 2.97
CA LEU A 911 22.20 14.10 3.34
C LEU A 911 22.43 13.97 4.85
N VAL A 912 21.53 14.50 5.67
CA VAL A 912 21.66 14.45 7.14
C VAL A 912 21.51 13.01 7.64
N LEU A 913 20.54 12.26 7.12
CA LEU A 913 20.28 10.87 7.52
C LEU A 913 21.48 9.95 7.22
N VAL A 914 22.19 10.18 6.12
CA VAL A 914 23.38 9.39 5.73
C VAL A 914 24.64 9.87 6.44
N ARG A 915 24.81 11.20 6.59
CA ARG A 915 26.07 11.79 7.10
C ARG A 915 26.09 12.03 8.60
N GLY A 916 24.94 11.98 9.27
CA GLY A 916 24.80 12.26 10.71
C GLY A 916 25.02 13.71 11.14
N LYS A 917 25.14 14.65 10.18
CA LYS A 917 25.38 16.08 10.45
C LYS A 917 24.75 16.96 9.37
N PRO A 918 24.43 18.23 9.69
CA PRO A 918 23.88 19.16 8.72
C PRO A 918 24.89 19.44 7.60
N ILE A 919 24.51 19.07 6.37
CA ILE A 919 25.27 19.33 5.15
C ILE A 919 24.24 19.66 4.06
N ASP A 920 24.55 20.70 3.26
CA ASP A 920 23.65 21.17 2.20
C ASP A 920 24.22 20.89 0.79
N GLN A 921 25.41 20.26 0.67
CA GLN A 921 26.08 19.98 -0.59
C GLN A 921 25.95 18.51 -1.00
N LEU A 922 25.32 18.23 -2.14
CA LEU A 922 25.33 16.88 -2.73
C LEU A 922 26.74 16.53 -3.20
N PRO A 923 27.21 15.30 -2.93
CA PRO A 923 28.53 14.85 -3.41
C PRO A 923 28.48 14.54 -4.91
N GLY A 924 29.64 14.52 -5.55
CA GLY A 924 29.82 14.00 -6.90
C GLY A 924 29.54 12.50 -7.01
N PRO A 925 29.53 11.93 -8.24
CA PRO A 925 29.29 10.52 -8.48
C PRO A 925 30.18 9.60 -7.64
N GLY A 926 29.60 8.58 -7.01
CA GLY A 926 30.33 7.63 -6.16
C GLY A 926 29.47 6.98 -5.09
N ARG A 927 30.13 6.28 -4.14
CA ARG A 927 29.45 5.54 -3.05
C ARG A 927 28.54 6.44 -2.21
N GLN A 928 28.99 7.64 -1.87
CA GLN A 928 28.19 8.56 -1.05
C GLN A 928 26.92 9.03 -1.74
N LEU A 929 26.99 9.33 -3.04
CA LEU A 929 25.82 9.70 -3.81
C LEU A 929 24.80 8.55 -3.87
N ARG A 930 25.27 7.29 -4.03
CA ARG A 930 24.37 6.11 -4.00
C ARG A 930 23.64 5.98 -2.66
N GLN A 931 24.33 6.18 -1.54
CA GLN A 931 23.72 6.14 -0.21
C GLN A 931 22.65 7.23 -0.05
N ILE A 932 22.92 8.43 -0.51
CA ILE A 932 22.00 9.57 -0.43
C ILE A 932 20.80 9.37 -1.37
N ALA A 933 21.02 8.94 -2.59
CA ALA A 933 19.95 8.63 -3.55
C ALA A 933 19.00 7.56 -2.98
N TYR A 934 19.56 6.50 -2.40
CA TYR A 934 18.77 5.45 -1.78
C TYR A 934 17.96 5.96 -0.56
N ALA A 935 18.58 6.75 0.31
CA ALA A 935 17.88 7.40 1.44
C ALA A 935 16.80 8.38 0.96
N ALA A 936 16.96 8.96 -0.23
CA ALA A 936 15.95 9.78 -0.90
C ALA A 936 14.88 8.95 -1.65
N GLY A 937 14.88 7.61 -1.55
CA GLY A 937 13.87 6.73 -2.12
C GLY A 937 14.15 6.26 -3.55
N TRP A 938 15.35 6.51 -4.10
CA TRP A 938 15.76 6.03 -5.43
C TRP A 938 16.38 4.63 -5.35
N PRO A 939 16.22 3.79 -6.38
CA PRO A 939 16.91 2.52 -6.47
C PRO A 939 18.43 2.67 -6.37
N GLN A 940 19.10 1.65 -5.87
CA GLN A 940 20.54 1.69 -5.57
C GLN A 940 21.42 1.95 -6.81
N ASP A 941 21.00 1.48 -7.97
CA ASP A 941 21.65 1.62 -9.26
C ASP A 941 21.34 2.94 -10.00
N GLN A 942 20.36 3.72 -9.51
CA GLN A 942 19.87 4.96 -10.15
C GLN A 942 20.39 6.25 -9.49
N ALA A 943 21.59 6.23 -8.93
CA ALA A 943 22.17 7.42 -8.27
C ALA A 943 22.52 8.54 -9.28
N ALA A 944 22.88 8.19 -10.51
CA ALA A 944 23.14 9.15 -11.57
C ALA A 944 21.86 9.85 -12.01
N GLU A 945 20.79 9.09 -12.19
CA GLU A 945 19.44 9.57 -12.53
C GLU A 945 18.87 10.48 -11.42
N PHE A 946 19.09 10.13 -10.15
CA PHE A 946 18.75 11.00 -9.02
C PHE A 946 19.42 12.37 -9.14
N LEU A 947 20.73 12.41 -9.39
CA LEU A 947 21.48 13.66 -9.52
C LEU A 947 21.01 14.45 -10.75
N GLU A 948 20.79 13.77 -11.87
CA GLU A 948 20.29 14.41 -13.09
C GLU A 948 18.88 14.98 -12.90
N HIS A 949 17.99 14.23 -12.24
CA HIS A 949 16.66 14.69 -11.87
C HIS A 949 16.75 15.96 -11.00
N TYR A 950 17.55 15.94 -9.94
CA TYR A 950 17.78 17.10 -9.06
C TYR A 950 18.23 18.33 -9.86
N LEU A 951 19.25 18.18 -10.69
CA LEU A 951 19.80 19.26 -11.52
C LEU A 951 18.78 19.79 -12.55
N ARG A 952 17.98 18.94 -13.12
CA ARG A 952 16.94 19.29 -14.08
C ARG A 952 15.82 20.11 -13.42
N VAL A 953 15.32 19.63 -12.27
CA VAL A 953 14.21 20.25 -11.54
C VAL A 953 14.61 21.62 -11.00
N THR A 954 15.78 21.74 -10.35
CA THR A 954 16.27 23.00 -9.80
C THR A 954 16.60 24.03 -10.89
N ARG A 955 17.13 23.60 -12.04
CA ARG A 955 17.37 24.49 -13.20
C ARG A 955 16.05 25.06 -13.74
N ARG A 956 15.00 24.28 -13.86
CA ARG A 956 13.68 24.75 -14.29
C ARG A 956 13.06 25.71 -13.29
N ALA A 957 13.14 25.41 -11.99
CA ALA A 957 12.70 26.29 -10.93
C ALA A 957 13.44 27.65 -10.98
N LYS A 958 14.77 27.63 -11.19
CA LYS A 958 15.55 28.88 -11.32
C LYS A 958 15.06 29.79 -12.44
N ALA A 959 14.60 29.23 -13.56
CA ALA A 959 14.02 30.02 -14.63
C ALA A 959 12.73 30.76 -14.19
N VAL A 960 11.88 30.11 -13.41
CA VAL A 960 10.68 30.74 -12.81
C VAL A 960 11.07 31.83 -11.81
N VAL A 961 12.05 31.53 -10.92
CA VAL A 961 12.58 32.52 -9.97
C VAL A 961 13.07 33.78 -10.69
N LEU A 962 13.86 33.62 -11.74
CA LEU A 962 14.37 34.74 -12.53
C LEU A 962 13.24 35.56 -13.19
N LYS A 963 12.19 34.91 -13.66
CA LYS A 963 10.99 35.56 -14.18
C LYS A 963 10.31 36.44 -13.13
N VAL A 964 10.14 35.95 -11.89
CA VAL A 964 9.49 36.68 -10.79
C VAL A 964 10.36 37.83 -10.27
N PHE A 965 11.67 37.61 -10.14
CA PHE A 965 12.61 38.65 -9.67
C PHE A 965 13.01 39.64 -10.76
N GLY A 966 12.91 39.30 -12.04
CA GLY A 966 13.17 40.17 -13.19
C GLY A 966 12.00 41.04 -13.63
N ALA A 967 10.78 40.66 -13.26
CA ALA A 967 9.56 41.44 -13.45
C ALA A 967 9.38 42.44 -12.30
#